data_4482f232a004fb29f3328ba563ad51b4
#
_entry.id   4482f232a004fb29f3328ba563ad51b4
#
_cell.length_a   1.000
_cell.length_b   1.000
_cell.length_c   1.000
_cell.angle_alpha   90.00
_cell.angle_beta   90.00
_cell.angle_gamma   90.00
#
_symmetry.space_group_name_H-M   'P 1'
#
loop_
_entity.id
_entity.type
_entity.pdbx_description
1 polymer ?
#
loop_
_entity_poly.entity_id
_entity_poly.type
_entity_poly.pdbx_seq_one_letter_code
_entity_poly.pdbx_strand_id
1 'polypeptide(L)'
;MNHRPLVGDRSRRAAGNADRTGARSRDNLLLYDDFGEEYCCAGQCLGRHSSSDRQLTTRLSAVKRRQALRGPAYMFSAPSFSPSDVEQRFLEAAEYGNIPEVRRMLLHIPNLNINAVDYMGQNALQLAVANEHLEVTELLLGRADLARVGDALLLAISKGYVRITEALLSHPSFRDAHRLTASPAQVDMLDDFYAYDEDGTRFSHDVTPVILAAHCQEYEIVHTLLSKGARIDPPHDYFCGCDSCNYQQQYDSFSHSRSRINAYRGLASPAYLSLSNEDPVLAALELSNELAMLADIEKEFKNDYSRLSNQCKDYVVGLLDLCRSTEEVEAILNGETDSDDSYEMPGRPSLTRLKLAIKYELKKFVAHPNCQQQLLSIWYENLPGLRQQTTAVKLLVVLAVAIGLPGLAVAYWVTPCSRVGKVMRSPFMKFVAHASSFTIFLGLLILNAADRFAGTTLLPNMTHHQQPGSPQLKLDPLLLHRKTTTPFTWMEILIISWVMGMIWAEVKEIWSQGPGEYLVEPWNFLDFGMLAIFLASFSCRFSAMKQADLAQAYVYKHCKTLIHLPPEIHYFTLARIHWMPSDPQLVSEGLYAIAVVLSFSRIAYILPANESFGPLQISLGRTVKDIFKFMVIFLLVFLAFMIGMFNLYSYYLGAKQNDAFTT
;
A
#
# COMPACT_ATOMS: atom_id res chain seq x y z
N MET A 1 29.84 47.15 -18.39
CA MET A 1 30.95 46.47 -19.05
C MET A 1 30.44 45.10 -19.39
N ASN A 2 29.85 44.89 -20.58
CA ASN A 2 30.47 44.30 -21.76
C ASN A 2 30.98 42.88 -21.47
N HIS A 3 30.55 41.78 -22.06
CA HIS A 3 30.31 41.52 -23.49
C HIS A 3 29.48 40.23 -23.67
N ARG A 4 28.51 40.27 -24.56
CA ARG A 4 28.20 39.19 -25.51
C ARG A 4 29.25 39.25 -26.64
N PRO A 5 29.41 38.30 -27.56
CA PRO A 5 28.44 37.76 -28.52
C PRO A 5 28.66 36.29 -28.97
N LEU A 6 27.87 35.71 -29.75
CA LEU A 6 27.32 35.60 -31.11
C LEU A 6 27.60 34.20 -31.72
N VAL A 7 26.55 33.56 -32.24
CA VAL A 7 26.13 33.36 -33.64
C VAL A 7 26.57 32.05 -34.35
N GLY A 8 25.62 31.44 -35.05
CA GLY A 8 25.76 30.64 -36.24
C GLY A 8 24.88 29.37 -36.25
N ASP A 9 23.80 29.29 -36.84
CA ASP A 9 23.05 29.56 -38.07
C ASP A 9 23.09 28.39 -39.06
N ARG A 10 21.90 28.15 -39.67
CA ARG A 10 21.58 27.48 -40.94
C ARG A 10 21.29 25.96 -40.88
N SER A 11 20.26 25.50 -41.48
CA SER A 11 19.17 25.92 -42.38
C SER A 11 18.59 24.66 -43.00
N ARG A 12 17.36 24.54 -43.23
CA ARG A 12 16.49 24.62 -44.41
C ARG A 12 15.39 23.56 -44.43
N ARG A 13 14.18 24.11 -44.48
CA ARG A 13 13.08 23.87 -45.46
C ARG A 13 12.72 22.44 -45.84
N ALA A 14 11.45 22.04 -45.63
CA ALA A 14 10.42 22.33 -46.61
C ALA A 14 9.01 21.94 -46.08
N ALA A 15 8.06 22.65 -46.55
CA ALA A 15 6.62 22.69 -46.38
C ALA A 15 5.89 21.39 -46.79
N GLY A 16 4.73 21.20 -46.22
CA GLY A 16 3.68 20.27 -46.67
C GLY A 16 2.47 20.36 -45.77
N ASN A 17 1.53 21.22 -46.12
CA ASN A 17 0.15 21.23 -45.63
C ASN A 17 -0.53 19.88 -45.96
N ALA A 18 -1.28 19.32 -45.05
CA ALA A 18 -2.66 18.85 -45.30
C ALA A 18 -3.20 18.05 -44.08
N ASP A 19 -4.42 18.44 -43.76
CA ASP A 19 -5.51 17.65 -43.16
C ASP A 19 -5.46 17.23 -41.68
N ARG A 20 -6.12 18.09 -40.90
CA ARG A 20 -6.79 17.75 -39.66
C ARG A 20 -8.12 17.08 -40.01
N THR A 21 -8.18 15.79 -39.96
CA THR A 21 -9.38 14.99 -39.64
C THR A 21 -8.94 13.52 -39.54
N GLY A 22 -9.09 12.87 -38.39
CA GLY A 22 -8.94 11.43 -38.32
C GLY A 22 -7.99 10.87 -37.23
N ALA A 23 -7.96 11.46 -36.04
CA ALA A 23 -7.12 10.93 -34.94
C ALA A 23 -7.92 10.39 -33.75
N ARG A 24 -9.14 9.89 -33.95
CA ARG A 24 -9.98 9.33 -32.85
C ARG A 24 -10.28 7.83 -32.95
N SER A 25 -9.81 7.16 -34.01
CA SER A 25 -10.20 5.75 -34.26
C SER A 25 -9.08 4.73 -34.10
N ARG A 26 -7.83 5.12 -33.80
CA ARG A 26 -6.74 4.14 -33.74
C ARG A 26 -6.45 3.59 -32.34
N ASP A 27 -6.76 4.35 -31.28
CA ASP A 27 -6.47 3.89 -29.91
C ASP A 27 -7.50 2.87 -29.41
N ASN A 28 -8.74 2.92 -29.92
CA ASN A 28 -9.77 1.92 -29.57
C ASN A 28 -9.58 0.58 -30.30
N LEU A 29 -8.88 0.56 -31.43
CA LEU A 29 -8.58 -0.70 -32.15
C LEU A 29 -7.52 -1.57 -31.43
N LEU A 30 -6.56 -0.94 -30.76
CA LEU A 30 -5.52 -1.66 -30.00
C LEU A 30 -6.05 -2.35 -28.74
N LEU A 31 -7.12 -1.80 -28.14
CA LEU A 31 -7.80 -2.45 -27.00
C LEU A 31 -8.63 -3.66 -27.41
N TYR A 32 -9.10 -3.68 -28.66
CA TYR A 32 -9.93 -4.75 -29.19
C TYR A 32 -9.10 -5.98 -29.62
N ASP A 33 -7.92 -5.76 -30.17
CA ASP A 33 -7.00 -6.85 -30.53
C ASP A 33 -6.45 -7.59 -29.29
N ASP A 34 -6.20 -6.88 -28.19
CA ASP A 34 -5.82 -7.49 -26.91
C ASP A 34 -6.96 -8.35 -26.30
N PHE A 35 -8.23 -7.99 -26.54
CA PHE A 35 -9.36 -8.78 -26.07
C PHE A 35 -9.62 -10.02 -26.96
N GLY A 36 -9.36 -9.93 -28.25
CA GLY A 36 -9.55 -11.01 -29.20
C GLY A 36 -8.51 -12.12 -29.07
N GLU A 37 -7.26 -11.78 -28.81
CA GLU A 37 -6.18 -12.77 -28.68
C GLU A 37 -6.21 -13.56 -27.36
N GLU A 38 -6.64 -12.96 -26.24
CA GLU A 38 -6.81 -13.69 -24.98
C GLU A 38 -7.94 -14.72 -25.01
N TYR A 39 -8.98 -14.51 -25.81
CA TYR A 39 -10.09 -15.46 -25.93
C TYR A 39 -9.84 -16.55 -26.98
N CYS A 40 -8.98 -16.30 -27.99
CA CYS A 40 -8.62 -17.31 -28.98
C CYS A 40 -7.61 -18.37 -28.47
N CYS A 41 -6.76 -18.02 -27.51
CA CYS A 41 -5.76 -18.97 -26.98
C CYS A 41 -6.34 -20.06 -26.07
N ALA A 42 -7.54 -19.89 -25.52
CA ALA A 42 -8.18 -20.90 -24.67
C ALA A 42 -8.72 -22.13 -25.46
N GLY A 43 -8.89 -22.00 -26.77
CA GLY A 43 -9.37 -23.07 -27.64
C GLY A 43 -8.31 -24.02 -28.22
N GLN A 44 -7.04 -23.63 -28.21
CA GLN A 44 -5.97 -24.40 -28.88
C GLN A 44 -5.02 -25.16 -27.96
N CYS A 45 -5.12 -25.06 -26.63
CA CYS A 45 -4.25 -25.78 -25.70
C CYS A 45 -4.82 -27.06 -25.10
N LEU A 46 -5.90 -27.63 -25.66
CA LEU A 46 -6.49 -28.91 -25.21
C LEU A 46 -6.02 -30.08 -26.09
N GLY A 47 -4.73 -30.26 -26.18
CA GLY A 47 -4.11 -31.45 -26.78
C GLY A 47 -3.09 -32.11 -25.86
N ARG A 48 -3.54 -33.07 -25.04
CA ARG A 48 -2.84 -34.06 -24.22
C ARG A 48 -2.96 -33.87 -22.71
N HIS A 49 -3.99 -34.49 -22.12
CA HIS A 49 -3.84 -35.38 -20.97
C HIS A 49 -5.10 -36.20 -20.73
N SER A 50 -4.96 -37.47 -20.63
CA SER A 50 -5.95 -38.55 -20.67
C SER A 50 -6.68 -38.80 -19.35
N SER A 51 -7.18 -37.76 -18.66
CA SER A 51 -8.08 -37.94 -17.53
C SER A 51 -9.42 -37.18 -17.66
N SER A 52 -9.67 -36.55 -18.81
CA SER A 52 -10.84 -35.68 -18.99
C SER A 52 -12.04 -36.31 -19.72
N ASP A 53 -11.95 -37.56 -20.19
CA ASP A 53 -13.04 -38.18 -20.95
C ASP A 53 -14.35 -38.34 -20.14
N ARG A 54 -14.30 -38.44 -18.83
CA ARG A 54 -15.52 -38.50 -17.99
C ARG A 54 -16.19 -37.13 -17.82
N GLN A 55 -15.43 -36.06 -17.77
CA GLN A 55 -15.96 -34.70 -17.64
C GLN A 55 -16.51 -34.20 -18.98
N LEU A 56 -15.85 -34.52 -20.10
CA LEU A 56 -16.31 -34.19 -21.44
C LEU A 56 -17.62 -34.93 -21.78
N THR A 57 -17.74 -36.21 -21.42
CA THR A 57 -18.95 -36.98 -21.61
C THR A 57 -20.11 -36.47 -20.72
N THR A 58 -19.82 -35.97 -19.51
CA THR A 58 -20.84 -35.37 -18.63
C THR A 58 -21.31 -34.01 -19.18
N ARG A 59 -20.40 -33.17 -19.72
CA ARG A 59 -20.76 -31.93 -20.39
C ARG A 59 -21.55 -32.17 -21.68
N LEU A 60 -21.11 -33.08 -22.53
CA LEU A 60 -21.83 -33.48 -23.73
C LEU A 60 -23.21 -34.08 -23.44
N SER A 61 -23.34 -34.84 -22.36
CA SER A 61 -24.63 -35.39 -21.91
C SER A 61 -25.55 -34.31 -21.34
N ALA A 62 -25.00 -33.29 -20.65
CA ALA A 62 -25.76 -32.14 -20.18
C ALA A 62 -26.23 -31.25 -21.35
N VAL A 63 -25.38 -31.01 -22.34
CA VAL A 63 -25.72 -30.28 -23.55
C VAL A 63 -26.83 -31.04 -24.37
N LYS A 64 -26.66 -32.34 -24.57
CA LYS A 64 -27.69 -33.17 -25.22
C LYS A 64 -29.01 -33.24 -24.41
N ARG A 65 -28.93 -33.26 -23.07
CA ARG A 65 -30.15 -33.22 -22.25
C ARG A 65 -30.85 -31.87 -22.30
N ARG A 66 -30.08 -30.76 -22.43
CA ARG A 66 -30.60 -29.41 -22.65
C ARG A 66 -31.27 -29.25 -24.01
N GLN A 67 -30.69 -29.82 -25.06
CA GLN A 67 -31.28 -29.85 -26.40
C GLN A 67 -32.57 -30.67 -26.46
N ALA A 68 -32.70 -31.73 -25.66
CA ALA A 68 -33.91 -32.57 -25.61
C ALA A 68 -35.09 -31.94 -24.87
N LEU A 69 -34.86 -30.94 -24.00
CA LEU A 69 -35.90 -30.24 -23.25
C LEU A 69 -36.52 -29.05 -24.01
N ARG A 70 -35.97 -28.69 -25.18
CA ARG A 70 -36.47 -27.62 -26.05
C ARG A 70 -37.50 -28.16 -27.03
N GLY A 71 -38.61 -27.44 -27.11
CA GLY A 71 -39.60 -27.71 -28.15
C GLY A 71 -39.06 -27.46 -29.56
N PRO A 72 -39.71 -28.01 -30.60
CA PRO A 72 -39.21 -27.98 -31.99
C PRO A 72 -39.03 -26.58 -32.60
N ALA A 73 -39.55 -25.52 -31.96
CA ALA A 73 -39.40 -24.14 -32.44
C ALA A 73 -38.01 -23.51 -32.22
N TYR A 74 -37.18 -24.10 -31.36
CA TYR A 74 -35.89 -23.54 -30.94
C TYR A 74 -34.70 -24.45 -31.27
N MET A 75 -34.84 -25.34 -32.26
CA MET A 75 -33.68 -26.03 -32.82
C MET A 75 -32.87 -25.01 -33.64
N PHE A 76 -32.00 -24.27 -32.98
CA PHE A 76 -30.78 -23.72 -33.62
C PHE A 76 -29.96 -24.93 -34.02
N SER A 77 -30.02 -25.20 -35.29
CA SER A 77 -29.52 -26.44 -35.89
C SER A 77 -28.10 -26.70 -35.58
N ALA A 78 -27.79 -27.98 -35.41
CA ALA A 78 -26.46 -28.50 -35.65
C ALA A 78 -25.87 -27.87 -36.95
N PRO A 79 -24.53 -27.73 -37.05
CA PRO A 79 -23.85 -26.98 -38.14
C PRO A 79 -24.06 -27.48 -39.56
N SER A 80 -25.12 -28.20 -39.84
CA SER A 80 -25.50 -28.76 -41.15
C SER A 80 -26.65 -28.04 -41.88
N PHE A 81 -27.18 -26.96 -41.32
CA PHE A 81 -28.21 -26.18 -42.02
C PHE A 81 -27.62 -24.87 -42.52
N SER A 82 -27.25 -24.84 -43.81
CA SER A 82 -27.08 -23.60 -44.54
C SER A 82 -28.46 -22.86 -44.58
N PRO A 83 -28.48 -21.52 -44.32
CA PRO A 83 -29.68 -20.74 -44.43
C PRO A 83 -30.25 -20.91 -45.84
N SER A 84 -31.60 -20.88 -45.98
CA SER A 84 -32.25 -20.91 -47.31
C SER A 84 -31.84 -19.67 -48.10
N ASP A 85 -31.91 -19.72 -49.43
CA ASP A 85 -31.56 -18.58 -50.28
C ASP A 85 -32.30 -17.29 -49.89
N VAL A 86 -33.50 -17.42 -49.35
CA VAL A 86 -34.31 -16.27 -48.86
C VAL A 86 -33.76 -15.73 -47.56
N GLU A 87 -33.41 -16.61 -46.64
CA GLU A 87 -32.80 -16.22 -45.35
C GLU A 87 -31.42 -15.62 -45.54
N GLN A 88 -30.61 -16.16 -46.47
CA GLN A 88 -29.31 -15.60 -46.80
C GLN A 88 -29.44 -14.17 -47.36
N ARG A 89 -30.40 -13.91 -48.27
CA ARG A 89 -30.68 -12.55 -48.78
C ARG A 89 -31.13 -11.61 -47.66
N PHE A 90 -31.87 -12.13 -46.69
CA PHE A 90 -32.34 -11.34 -45.56
C PHE A 90 -31.12 -10.96 -44.65
N LEU A 91 -30.23 -11.89 -44.37
CA LEU A 91 -29.00 -11.64 -43.62
C LEU A 91 -28.13 -10.63 -44.37
N GLU A 92 -27.88 -10.80 -45.67
CA GLU A 92 -27.14 -9.86 -46.50
C GLU A 92 -27.79 -8.46 -46.52
N ALA A 93 -29.12 -8.37 -46.63
CA ALA A 93 -29.84 -7.09 -46.60
C ALA A 93 -29.68 -6.40 -45.23
N ALA A 94 -29.67 -7.14 -44.15
CA ALA A 94 -29.41 -6.61 -42.79
C ALA A 94 -27.96 -6.18 -42.62
N GLU A 95 -27.01 -6.96 -43.15
CA GLU A 95 -25.57 -6.67 -43.10
C GLU A 95 -25.20 -5.37 -43.84
N TYR A 96 -25.78 -5.18 -45.03
CA TYR A 96 -25.54 -3.99 -45.85
C TYR A 96 -26.46 -2.79 -45.53
N GLY A 97 -27.37 -2.93 -44.56
CA GLY A 97 -28.27 -1.85 -44.15
C GLY A 97 -29.35 -1.49 -45.18
N ASN A 98 -29.77 -2.44 -46.01
CA ASN A 98 -30.77 -2.21 -47.04
C ASN A 98 -32.20 -2.18 -46.44
N ILE A 99 -32.60 -1.02 -45.90
CA ILE A 99 -33.88 -0.79 -45.20
C ILE A 99 -35.07 -1.18 -46.05
N PRO A 100 -35.20 -0.76 -47.34
CA PRO A 100 -36.35 -1.11 -48.19
C PRO A 100 -36.49 -2.62 -48.34
N GLU A 101 -35.40 -3.33 -48.57
CA GLU A 101 -35.41 -4.77 -48.78
C GLU A 101 -35.74 -5.53 -47.49
N VAL A 102 -35.13 -5.17 -46.35
CA VAL A 102 -35.48 -5.74 -45.05
C VAL A 102 -36.94 -5.53 -44.71
N ARG A 103 -37.48 -4.32 -44.94
CA ARG A 103 -38.91 -4.02 -44.72
C ARG A 103 -39.81 -4.82 -45.64
N ARG A 104 -39.45 -4.94 -46.94
CA ARG A 104 -40.21 -5.75 -47.93
C ARG A 104 -40.26 -7.21 -47.50
N MET A 105 -39.13 -7.79 -47.11
CA MET A 105 -39.05 -9.19 -46.70
C MET A 105 -39.84 -9.46 -45.42
N LEU A 106 -39.78 -8.58 -44.44
CA LEU A 106 -40.53 -8.68 -43.18
C LEU A 106 -42.04 -8.58 -43.37
N LEU A 107 -42.52 -7.85 -44.42
CA LEU A 107 -43.95 -7.65 -44.67
C LEU A 107 -44.57 -8.68 -45.62
N HIS A 108 -43.80 -9.17 -46.60
CA HIS A 108 -44.37 -9.95 -47.72
C HIS A 108 -44.02 -11.45 -47.68
N ILE A 109 -43.05 -11.87 -46.85
CA ILE A 109 -42.71 -13.29 -46.77
C ILE A 109 -43.31 -13.89 -45.50
N PRO A 110 -44.36 -14.70 -45.58
CA PRO A 110 -45.12 -15.21 -44.44
C PRO A 110 -44.31 -16.28 -43.81
N ASN A 111 -43.40 -16.75 -43.59
CA ASN A 111 -42.63 -17.79 -42.88
C ASN A 111 -41.13 -17.49 -42.89
N LEU A 112 -40.74 -16.21 -42.97
CA LEU A 112 -39.35 -15.83 -42.86
C LEU A 112 -38.84 -16.13 -41.44
N ASN A 113 -37.81 -16.93 -41.31
CA ASN A 113 -37.15 -17.13 -40.04
C ASN A 113 -36.24 -15.92 -39.75
N ILE A 114 -36.72 -15.01 -38.89
CA ILE A 114 -36.03 -13.78 -38.51
C ILE A 114 -34.76 -14.10 -37.71
N ASN A 115 -34.71 -15.24 -37.04
CA ASN A 115 -33.63 -15.73 -36.20
C ASN A 115 -32.66 -16.67 -36.95
N ALA A 116 -32.75 -16.73 -38.31
CA ALA A 116 -31.76 -17.43 -39.10
C ALA A 116 -30.33 -16.90 -38.80
N VAL A 117 -29.37 -17.77 -38.82
CA VAL A 117 -27.98 -17.43 -38.52
C VAL A 117 -27.10 -17.68 -39.75
N ASP A 118 -26.08 -16.86 -39.91
CA ASP A 118 -25.06 -17.02 -40.94
C ASP A 118 -24.08 -18.16 -40.56
N TYR A 119 -23.05 -18.33 -41.40
CA TYR A 119 -22.00 -19.32 -41.16
C TYR A 119 -21.14 -19.05 -39.91
N MET A 120 -21.21 -17.82 -39.39
CA MET A 120 -20.55 -17.42 -38.12
C MET A 120 -21.47 -17.51 -36.89
N GLY A 121 -22.70 -18.00 -37.09
CA GLY A 121 -23.69 -18.10 -36.03
C GLY A 121 -24.34 -16.76 -35.66
N GLN A 122 -24.21 -15.70 -36.47
CA GLN A 122 -24.80 -14.38 -36.21
C GLN A 122 -26.17 -14.25 -36.88
N ASN A 123 -27.15 -13.68 -36.18
CA ASN A 123 -28.47 -13.37 -36.73
C ASN A 123 -28.52 -11.99 -37.41
N ALA A 124 -29.61 -11.69 -38.12
CA ALA A 124 -29.78 -10.42 -38.79
C ALA A 124 -29.65 -9.20 -37.87
N LEU A 125 -30.09 -9.30 -36.61
CA LEU A 125 -29.95 -8.24 -35.63
C LEU A 125 -28.47 -7.99 -35.28
N GLN A 126 -27.69 -9.06 -35.02
CA GLN A 126 -26.27 -8.95 -34.72
C GLN A 126 -25.48 -8.39 -35.90
N LEU A 127 -25.82 -8.78 -37.15
CA LEU A 127 -25.20 -8.25 -38.38
C LEU A 127 -25.50 -6.75 -38.57
N ALA A 128 -26.75 -6.34 -38.37
CA ALA A 128 -27.15 -4.93 -38.43
C ALA A 128 -26.40 -4.08 -37.35
N VAL A 129 -26.31 -4.59 -36.15
CA VAL A 129 -25.60 -3.93 -35.05
C VAL A 129 -24.09 -3.89 -35.31
N ALA A 130 -23.47 -4.97 -35.81
CA ALA A 130 -22.04 -5.03 -36.12
C ALA A 130 -21.63 -3.93 -37.13
N ASN A 131 -22.51 -3.57 -38.07
CA ASN A 131 -22.29 -2.61 -39.15
C ASN A 131 -22.95 -1.23 -38.90
N GLU A 132 -23.39 -0.95 -37.66
CA GLU A 132 -23.94 0.35 -37.23
C GLU A 132 -25.23 0.77 -37.96
N HIS A 133 -26.08 -0.18 -38.39
CA HIS A 133 -27.34 0.10 -39.10
C HIS A 133 -28.50 0.33 -38.10
N LEU A 134 -28.62 1.54 -37.56
CA LEU A 134 -29.62 1.90 -36.54
C LEU A 134 -31.05 1.65 -37.04
N GLU A 135 -31.40 2.12 -38.22
CA GLU A 135 -32.78 2.01 -38.76
C GLU A 135 -33.20 0.56 -39.02
N VAL A 136 -32.27 -0.29 -39.49
CA VAL A 136 -32.51 -1.73 -39.62
C VAL A 136 -32.70 -2.38 -38.26
N THR A 137 -31.88 -1.99 -37.28
CA THR A 137 -31.98 -2.46 -35.89
C THR A 137 -33.35 -2.11 -35.31
N GLU A 138 -33.83 -0.87 -35.45
CA GLU A 138 -35.15 -0.44 -34.97
C GLU A 138 -36.28 -1.21 -35.65
N LEU A 139 -36.20 -1.49 -36.97
CA LEU A 139 -37.17 -2.29 -37.70
C LEU A 139 -37.23 -3.73 -37.17
N LEU A 140 -36.10 -4.32 -36.86
CA LEU A 140 -36.02 -5.67 -36.31
C LEU A 140 -36.55 -5.73 -34.87
N LEU A 141 -36.26 -4.74 -34.04
CA LEU A 141 -36.73 -4.63 -32.65
C LEU A 141 -38.25 -4.50 -32.53
N GLY A 142 -38.92 -4.06 -33.58
CA GLY A 142 -40.40 -4.04 -33.66
C GLY A 142 -41.05 -5.43 -33.69
N ARG A 143 -40.29 -6.53 -33.74
CA ARG A 143 -40.78 -7.92 -33.78
C ARG A 143 -40.69 -8.56 -32.40
N ALA A 144 -41.77 -9.26 -32.03
CA ALA A 144 -41.87 -9.94 -30.74
C ALA A 144 -41.03 -11.24 -30.65
N ASP A 145 -40.77 -11.87 -31.82
CA ASP A 145 -40.13 -13.20 -31.89
C ASP A 145 -38.61 -13.11 -32.07
N LEU A 146 -38.00 -12.00 -31.66
CA LEU A 146 -36.58 -11.75 -31.87
C LEU A 146 -35.74 -12.43 -30.77
N ALA A 147 -34.76 -13.25 -31.20
CA ALA A 147 -33.81 -13.94 -30.34
C ALA A 147 -32.46 -13.21 -30.25
N ARG A 148 -31.69 -13.52 -29.24
CA ARG A 148 -30.29 -13.04 -29.01
C ARG A 148 -30.15 -11.51 -28.90
N VAL A 149 -31.16 -10.87 -28.33
CA VAL A 149 -31.15 -9.41 -28.11
C VAL A 149 -30.06 -9.02 -27.11
N GLY A 150 -29.75 -9.90 -26.14
CA GLY A 150 -28.64 -9.70 -25.18
C GLY A 150 -27.28 -9.69 -25.85
N ASP A 151 -27.02 -10.61 -26.77
CA ASP A 151 -25.75 -10.65 -27.51
C ASP A 151 -25.60 -9.43 -28.44
N ALA A 152 -26.70 -8.98 -29.06
CA ALA A 152 -26.70 -7.75 -29.85
C ALA A 152 -26.39 -6.53 -28.99
N LEU A 153 -26.89 -6.48 -27.74
CA LEU A 153 -26.54 -5.41 -26.78
C LEU A 153 -25.09 -5.45 -26.42
N LEU A 154 -24.53 -6.60 -26.07
CA LEU A 154 -23.10 -6.73 -25.78
C LEU A 154 -22.25 -6.30 -26.98
N LEU A 155 -22.65 -6.66 -28.19
CA LEU A 155 -21.96 -6.25 -29.41
C LEU A 155 -22.00 -4.73 -29.62
N ALA A 156 -23.17 -4.09 -29.43
CA ALA A 156 -23.34 -2.64 -29.53
C ALA A 156 -22.45 -1.91 -28.51
N ILE A 157 -22.42 -2.40 -27.29
CA ILE A 157 -21.56 -1.86 -26.20
C ILE A 157 -20.08 -2.00 -26.56
N SER A 158 -19.65 -3.17 -27.04
CA SER A 158 -18.23 -3.41 -27.39
C SER A 158 -17.73 -2.52 -28.54
N LYS A 159 -18.65 -2.05 -29.39
CA LYS A 159 -18.39 -1.13 -30.52
C LYS A 159 -18.55 0.35 -30.13
N GLY A 160 -19.10 0.63 -28.95
CA GLY A 160 -19.36 2.01 -28.49
C GLY A 160 -20.55 2.70 -29.21
N TYR A 161 -21.49 1.95 -29.76
CA TYR A 161 -22.64 2.52 -30.50
C TYR A 161 -23.75 2.96 -29.54
N VAL A 162 -23.67 4.18 -29.04
CA VAL A 162 -24.56 4.73 -28.01
C VAL A 162 -26.04 4.67 -28.48
N ARG A 163 -26.33 5.19 -29.68
CA ARG A 163 -27.71 5.25 -30.19
C ARG A 163 -28.34 3.87 -30.40
N ILE A 164 -27.55 2.91 -30.88
CA ILE A 164 -28.04 1.52 -31.07
C ILE A 164 -28.24 0.88 -29.69
N THR A 165 -27.36 1.15 -28.71
CA THR A 165 -27.53 0.68 -27.35
C THR A 165 -28.79 1.23 -26.70
N GLU A 166 -29.12 2.51 -26.89
CA GLU A 166 -30.37 3.12 -26.41
C GLU A 166 -31.61 2.48 -27.08
N ALA A 167 -31.56 2.25 -28.39
CA ALA A 167 -32.62 1.58 -29.11
C ALA A 167 -32.83 0.15 -28.61
N LEU A 168 -31.77 -0.62 -28.40
CA LEU A 168 -31.82 -1.98 -27.84
C LEU A 168 -32.39 -1.97 -26.41
N LEU A 169 -31.94 -1.05 -25.55
CA LEU A 169 -32.43 -0.90 -24.19
C LEU A 169 -33.90 -0.45 -24.08
N SER A 170 -34.50 0.05 -25.16
CA SER A 170 -35.92 0.36 -25.23
C SER A 170 -36.81 -0.90 -25.44
N HIS A 171 -36.20 -2.02 -25.83
CA HIS A 171 -36.93 -3.26 -26.08
C HIS A 171 -37.56 -3.81 -24.78
N PRO A 172 -38.78 -4.40 -24.85
CA PRO A 172 -39.52 -4.90 -23.68
C PRO A 172 -38.72 -5.90 -22.83
N SER A 173 -37.79 -6.66 -23.40
CA SER A 173 -36.96 -7.63 -22.72
C SER A 173 -36.05 -7.01 -21.65
N PHE A 174 -35.75 -5.71 -21.72
CA PHE A 174 -34.92 -5.00 -20.78
C PHE A 174 -35.69 -4.18 -19.72
N ARG A 175 -36.99 -4.40 -19.60
CA ARG A 175 -37.81 -3.74 -18.56
C ARG A 175 -37.39 -4.18 -17.16
N ASP A 176 -36.95 -5.43 -17.02
CA ASP A 176 -36.41 -5.94 -15.76
C ASP A 176 -34.95 -5.61 -15.64
N ALA A 177 -34.60 -4.77 -14.65
CA ALA A 177 -33.21 -4.41 -14.35
C ALA A 177 -32.34 -5.63 -14.03
N HIS A 178 -32.95 -6.72 -13.55
CA HIS A 178 -32.26 -7.98 -13.26
C HIS A 178 -31.53 -8.57 -14.48
N ARG A 179 -32.11 -8.40 -15.70
CA ARG A 179 -31.47 -8.89 -16.94
C ARG A 179 -30.21 -8.11 -17.33
N LEU A 180 -30.06 -6.89 -16.83
CA LEU A 180 -28.89 -6.06 -17.06
C LEU A 180 -27.78 -6.30 -16.03
N THR A 181 -28.13 -6.78 -14.83
CA THR A 181 -27.20 -7.10 -13.74
C THR A 181 -26.79 -8.57 -13.73
N ALA A 182 -27.68 -9.46 -14.17
CA ALA A 182 -27.40 -10.89 -14.22
C ALA A 182 -26.43 -11.21 -15.36
N SER A 183 -25.47 -12.06 -15.07
CA SER A 183 -24.57 -12.60 -16.10
C SER A 183 -25.34 -13.57 -17.02
N PRO A 184 -24.91 -13.77 -18.29
CA PRO A 184 -25.47 -14.79 -19.17
C PRO A 184 -25.55 -16.19 -18.54
N ALA A 185 -24.66 -16.50 -17.60
CA ALA A 185 -24.68 -17.75 -16.86
C ALA A 185 -25.82 -17.86 -15.83
N GLN A 186 -26.36 -16.73 -15.36
CA GLN A 186 -27.41 -16.64 -14.33
C GLN A 186 -28.83 -16.50 -14.92
N VAL A 187 -28.94 -16.09 -16.18
CA VAL A 187 -30.24 -15.97 -16.88
C VAL A 187 -30.78 -17.37 -17.11
N ASP A 188 -32.09 -17.55 -16.87
CA ASP A 188 -32.78 -18.81 -17.07
C ASP A 188 -32.53 -19.40 -18.46
N MET A 189 -32.08 -20.65 -18.51
CA MET A 189 -31.66 -21.34 -19.74
C MET A 189 -32.82 -21.58 -20.73
N LEU A 190 -34.02 -21.15 -20.40
CA LEU A 190 -35.22 -21.25 -21.24
C LEU A 190 -35.43 -20.01 -22.11
N ASP A 191 -34.68 -18.96 -21.92
CA ASP A 191 -34.85 -17.68 -22.60
C ASP A 191 -33.78 -17.54 -23.71
N ASP A 192 -34.21 -17.30 -24.98
CA ASP A 192 -33.30 -17.10 -26.14
C ASP A 192 -32.62 -15.71 -26.14
N PHE A 193 -32.39 -15.16 -24.94
CA PHE A 193 -31.82 -13.82 -24.76
C PHE A 193 -30.32 -13.78 -25.10
N TYR A 194 -29.60 -14.84 -24.76
CA TYR A 194 -28.18 -15.04 -25.07
C TYR A 194 -27.98 -16.31 -25.90
N ALA A 195 -26.91 -16.38 -26.69
CA ALA A 195 -26.54 -17.60 -27.39
C ALA A 195 -26.03 -18.65 -26.40
N TYR A 196 -26.40 -19.91 -26.65
CA TYR A 196 -26.05 -21.02 -25.76
C TYR A 196 -24.75 -21.73 -26.14
N ASP A 197 -24.33 -21.62 -27.39
CA ASP A 197 -23.11 -22.28 -27.87
C ASP A 197 -21.90 -21.36 -27.70
N GLU A 198 -20.81 -21.92 -27.21
CA GLU A 198 -19.54 -21.21 -27.07
C GLU A 198 -19.03 -20.65 -28.42
N ASP A 199 -19.44 -21.27 -29.53
CA ASP A 199 -19.08 -20.84 -30.89
C ASP A 199 -19.90 -19.63 -31.37
N GLY A 200 -21.05 -19.31 -30.74
CA GLY A 200 -21.91 -18.20 -31.11
C GLY A 200 -21.76 -16.94 -30.26
N THR A 201 -21.10 -17.02 -29.14
CA THR A 201 -20.87 -15.88 -28.23
C THR A 201 -19.45 -15.38 -28.33
N ARG A 202 -19.29 -14.08 -28.62
CA ARG A 202 -17.98 -13.41 -28.59
C ARG A 202 -17.52 -13.04 -27.18
N PHE A 203 -18.41 -13.12 -26.19
CA PHE A 203 -18.19 -12.66 -24.83
C PHE A 203 -18.33 -13.81 -23.83
N SER A 204 -17.51 -13.77 -22.78
CA SER A 204 -17.61 -14.75 -21.69
C SER A 204 -18.98 -14.66 -21.01
N HIS A 205 -19.51 -15.80 -20.60
CA HIS A 205 -20.81 -15.90 -19.90
C HIS A 205 -20.85 -15.14 -18.56
N ASP A 206 -19.70 -14.71 -18.05
CA ASP A 206 -19.59 -13.98 -16.77
C ASP A 206 -19.67 -12.45 -16.96
N VAL A 207 -19.62 -11.96 -18.20
CA VAL A 207 -19.59 -10.53 -18.49
C VAL A 207 -21.01 -10.00 -18.65
N THR A 208 -21.42 -9.10 -17.74
CA THR A 208 -22.70 -8.38 -17.85
C THR A 208 -22.57 -7.17 -18.76
N PRO A 209 -23.69 -6.63 -19.29
CA PRO A 209 -23.64 -5.40 -20.10
C PRO A 209 -22.94 -4.24 -19.43
N VAL A 210 -23.14 -4.06 -18.10
CA VAL A 210 -22.47 -2.99 -17.34
C VAL A 210 -20.97 -3.23 -17.20
N ILE A 211 -20.55 -4.46 -16.92
CA ILE A 211 -19.14 -4.84 -16.85
C ILE A 211 -18.46 -4.56 -18.18
N LEU A 212 -19.09 -4.93 -19.31
CA LEU A 212 -18.52 -4.69 -20.62
C LEU A 212 -18.42 -3.20 -20.95
N ALA A 213 -19.48 -2.42 -20.68
CA ALA A 213 -19.47 -0.97 -20.88
C ALA A 213 -18.38 -0.29 -20.04
N ALA A 214 -18.20 -0.73 -18.79
CA ALA A 214 -17.15 -0.26 -17.92
C ALA A 214 -15.74 -0.62 -18.46
N HIS A 215 -15.56 -1.82 -19.01
CA HIS A 215 -14.29 -2.23 -19.65
C HIS A 215 -13.94 -1.38 -20.87
N CYS A 216 -14.94 -1.07 -21.70
CA CYS A 216 -14.78 -0.23 -22.89
C CYS A 216 -14.61 1.26 -22.55
N GLN A 217 -14.81 1.65 -21.29
CA GLN A 217 -14.74 3.04 -20.80
C GLN A 217 -15.74 3.99 -21.51
N GLU A 218 -16.88 3.48 -21.94
CA GLU A 218 -17.93 4.23 -22.61
C GLU A 218 -18.84 4.92 -21.59
N TYR A 219 -18.51 6.18 -21.23
CA TYR A 219 -19.20 6.95 -20.18
C TYR A 219 -20.71 7.10 -20.44
N GLU A 220 -21.12 7.39 -21.67
CA GLU A 220 -22.53 7.59 -22.02
C GLU A 220 -23.34 6.28 -21.89
N ILE A 221 -22.76 5.17 -22.33
CA ILE A 221 -23.39 3.84 -22.20
C ILE A 221 -23.47 3.43 -20.73
N VAL A 222 -22.39 3.61 -19.95
CA VAL A 222 -22.38 3.33 -18.51
C VAL A 222 -23.45 4.17 -17.80
N HIS A 223 -23.55 5.47 -18.10
CA HIS A 223 -24.58 6.34 -17.54
C HIS A 223 -26.00 5.85 -17.87
N THR A 224 -26.24 5.48 -19.12
CA THR A 224 -27.56 4.96 -19.58
C THR A 224 -27.92 3.66 -18.87
N LEU A 225 -26.96 2.74 -18.71
CA LEU A 225 -27.17 1.48 -17.98
C LEU A 225 -27.43 1.70 -16.48
N LEU A 226 -26.66 2.59 -15.85
CA LEU A 226 -26.86 2.95 -14.43
C LEU A 226 -28.23 3.62 -14.21
N SER A 227 -28.67 4.49 -15.12
CA SER A 227 -29.99 5.12 -15.04
C SER A 227 -31.15 4.10 -15.15
N LYS A 228 -30.91 2.97 -15.78
CA LYS A 228 -31.85 1.81 -15.85
C LYS A 228 -31.76 0.91 -14.60
N GLY A 229 -30.92 1.26 -13.62
CA GLY A 229 -30.74 0.52 -12.37
C GLY A 229 -29.74 -0.65 -12.45
N ALA A 230 -29.01 -0.78 -13.55
CA ALA A 230 -27.96 -1.78 -13.66
C ALA A 230 -26.77 -1.41 -12.76
N ARG A 231 -26.23 -2.38 -12.02
CA ARG A 231 -25.05 -2.20 -11.15
C ARG A 231 -24.13 -3.40 -11.26
N ILE A 232 -22.85 -3.20 -10.90
CA ILE A 232 -21.90 -4.30 -10.78
C ILE A 232 -21.91 -4.72 -9.31
N ASP A 233 -22.28 -5.97 -9.05
CA ASP A 233 -22.23 -6.52 -7.71
C ASP A 233 -20.77 -6.77 -7.31
N PRO A 234 -20.31 -6.29 -6.13
CA PRO A 234 -18.98 -6.58 -5.65
C PRO A 234 -18.84 -8.09 -5.44
N PRO A 235 -17.73 -8.70 -5.92
CA PRO A 235 -17.51 -10.12 -5.72
C PRO A 235 -17.36 -10.44 -4.24
N HIS A 236 -17.73 -11.66 -3.86
CA HIS A 236 -17.55 -12.14 -2.49
C HIS A 236 -16.07 -12.20 -2.13
N ASP A 237 -15.76 -12.03 -0.84
CA ASP A 237 -14.40 -12.15 -0.33
C ASP A 237 -13.76 -13.48 -0.75
N TYR A 238 -12.44 -13.48 -0.95
CA TYR A 238 -11.69 -14.68 -1.35
C TYR A 238 -11.91 -15.87 -0.42
N PHE A 239 -12.04 -15.61 0.88
CA PHE A 239 -12.28 -16.64 1.91
C PHE A 239 -13.78 -16.88 2.21
N CYS A 240 -14.67 -16.42 1.34
CA CYS A 240 -16.11 -16.63 1.55
C CYS A 240 -16.46 -18.11 1.54
N GLY A 241 -17.07 -18.57 2.63
CA GLY A 241 -17.50 -19.95 2.82
C GLY A 241 -18.97 -20.23 2.46
N CYS A 242 -19.63 -19.37 1.67
CA CYS A 242 -21.02 -19.62 1.26
C CYS A 242 -21.12 -20.79 0.28
N ASP A 243 -22.28 -21.44 0.25
CA ASP A 243 -22.50 -22.64 -0.55
C ASP A 243 -22.24 -22.40 -2.05
N SER A 244 -22.58 -21.23 -2.56
CA SER A 244 -22.34 -20.85 -3.98
C SER A 244 -20.85 -20.75 -4.27
N CYS A 245 -20.08 -20.04 -3.45
CA CYS A 245 -18.62 -19.90 -3.65
C CYS A 245 -17.90 -21.25 -3.50
N ASN A 246 -18.27 -22.05 -2.47
CA ASN A 246 -17.70 -23.38 -2.28
C ASN A 246 -18.01 -24.31 -3.46
N TYR A 247 -19.22 -24.26 -3.99
CA TYR A 247 -19.61 -25.06 -5.14
C TYR A 247 -18.79 -24.66 -6.38
N GLN A 248 -18.72 -23.37 -6.69
CA GLN A 248 -17.97 -22.87 -7.85
C GLN A 248 -16.47 -23.15 -7.73
N GLN A 249 -15.90 -23.00 -6.53
CA GLN A 249 -14.49 -23.28 -6.29
C GLN A 249 -14.13 -24.75 -6.41
N GLN A 250 -15.04 -25.66 -6.04
CA GLN A 250 -14.83 -27.12 -6.18
C GLN A 250 -15.00 -27.63 -7.63
N TYR A 251 -15.94 -27.06 -8.37
CA TYR A 251 -16.27 -27.56 -9.71
C TYR A 251 -15.52 -26.86 -10.83
N ASP A 252 -15.28 -25.53 -10.72
CA ASP A 252 -14.54 -24.74 -11.72
C ASP A 252 -13.88 -23.52 -11.06
N SER A 253 -12.81 -23.79 -10.37
CA SER A 253 -12.05 -22.75 -9.65
C SER A 253 -11.50 -21.68 -10.60
N PHE A 254 -11.10 -22.05 -11.82
CA PHE A 254 -10.56 -21.12 -12.81
C PHE A 254 -11.64 -20.14 -13.30
N SER A 255 -12.82 -20.63 -13.68
CA SER A 255 -13.92 -19.79 -14.09
C SER A 255 -14.37 -18.86 -12.97
N HIS A 256 -14.40 -19.35 -11.72
CA HIS A 256 -14.74 -18.53 -10.57
C HIS A 256 -13.75 -17.37 -10.34
N SER A 257 -12.44 -17.63 -10.41
CA SER A 257 -11.41 -16.59 -10.31
C SER A 257 -11.49 -15.60 -11.48
N ARG A 258 -11.74 -16.09 -12.68
CA ARG A 258 -11.90 -15.24 -13.88
C ARG A 258 -13.11 -14.33 -13.78
N SER A 259 -14.26 -14.84 -13.33
CA SER A 259 -15.46 -14.05 -13.07
C SER A 259 -15.20 -12.93 -12.04
N ARG A 260 -14.48 -13.23 -10.97
CA ARG A 260 -14.05 -12.24 -9.98
C ARG A 260 -13.21 -11.13 -10.60
N ILE A 261 -12.20 -11.50 -11.39
CA ILE A 261 -11.33 -10.53 -12.08
C ILE A 261 -12.14 -9.65 -13.02
N ASN A 262 -13.09 -10.21 -13.80
CA ASN A 262 -13.93 -9.46 -14.71
C ASN A 262 -14.82 -8.45 -13.96
N ALA A 263 -15.39 -8.83 -12.82
CA ALA A 263 -16.14 -7.91 -11.97
C ALA A 263 -15.24 -6.77 -11.45
N TYR A 264 -14.05 -7.08 -10.96
CA TYR A 264 -13.09 -6.04 -10.50
C TYR A 264 -12.58 -5.16 -11.64
N ARG A 265 -12.43 -5.66 -12.85
CA ARG A 265 -12.14 -4.83 -14.05
C ARG A 265 -13.23 -3.80 -14.29
N GLY A 266 -14.49 -4.20 -14.15
CA GLY A 266 -15.63 -3.28 -14.25
C GLY A 266 -15.64 -2.25 -13.13
N LEU A 267 -15.48 -2.69 -11.88
CA LEU A 267 -15.44 -1.82 -10.69
C LEU A 267 -14.29 -0.82 -10.72
N ALA A 268 -13.10 -1.23 -11.19
CA ALA A 268 -11.91 -0.40 -11.29
C ALA A 268 -11.92 0.55 -12.51
N SER A 269 -12.95 0.50 -13.35
CA SER A 269 -13.06 1.38 -14.51
C SER A 269 -13.27 2.84 -14.09
N PRO A 270 -12.53 3.80 -14.67
CA PRO A 270 -12.76 5.23 -14.44
C PRO A 270 -14.20 5.67 -14.74
N ALA A 271 -14.82 5.13 -15.79
CA ALA A 271 -16.19 5.45 -16.15
C ALA A 271 -17.18 5.01 -15.06
N TYR A 272 -17.02 3.77 -14.57
CA TYR A 272 -17.89 3.25 -13.53
C TYR A 272 -17.65 3.94 -12.19
N LEU A 273 -16.39 4.13 -11.77
CA LEU A 273 -16.03 4.82 -10.52
C LEU A 273 -16.63 6.24 -10.46
N SER A 274 -16.56 6.98 -11.58
CA SER A 274 -17.05 8.37 -11.64
C SER A 274 -18.57 8.49 -11.58
N LEU A 275 -19.31 7.50 -12.10
CA LEU A 275 -20.75 7.59 -12.31
C LEU A 275 -21.56 6.80 -11.27
N SER A 276 -20.98 5.80 -10.63
CA SER A 276 -21.69 4.92 -9.70
C SER A 276 -21.54 5.30 -8.22
N ASN A 277 -20.51 6.06 -7.87
CA ASN A 277 -20.19 6.39 -6.47
C ASN A 277 -20.42 7.88 -6.19
N GLU A 278 -20.91 8.19 -5.01
CA GLU A 278 -21.00 9.57 -4.49
C GLU A 278 -19.62 10.14 -4.21
N ASP A 279 -18.72 9.30 -3.65
CA ASP A 279 -17.30 9.62 -3.43
C ASP A 279 -16.38 8.72 -4.27
N PRO A 280 -16.10 9.09 -5.54
CA PRO A 280 -15.27 8.28 -6.41
C PRO A 280 -13.80 8.20 -5.98
N VAL A 281 -13.31 9.20 -5.23
CA VAL A 281 -11.92 9.23 -4.73
C VAL A 281 -11.75 8.21 -3.62
N LEU A 282 -12.65 8.21 -2.63
CA LEU A 282 -12.61 7.24 -1.54
C LEU A 282 -12.77 5.81 -2.05
N ALA A 283 -13.77 5.59 -2.91
CA ALA A 283 -14.02 4.29 -3.51
C ALA A 283 -12.80 3.76 -4.28
N ALA A 284 -12.13 4.61 -5.06
CA ALA A 284 -10.92 4.22 -5.79
C ALA A 284 -9.72 3.93 -4.87
N LEU A 285 -9.58 4.67 -3.75
CA LEU A 285 -8.54 4.43 -2.76
C LEU A 285 -8.73 3.07 -2.06
N GLU A 286 -9.95 2.78 -1.59
CA GLU A 286 -10.29 1.53 -0.93
C GLU A 286 -10.15 0.34 -1.88
N LEU A 287 -10.69 0.45 -3.09
CA LEU A 287 -10.58 -0.58 -4.12
C LEU A 287 -9.12 -0.84 -4.51
N SER A 288 -8.28 0.21 -4.60
CA SER A 288 -6.86 0.04 -4.91
C SER A 288 -6.12 -0.78 -3.86
N ASN A 289 -6.49 -0.61 -2.58
CA ASN A 289 -5.93 -1.37 -1.47
C ASN A 289 -6.44 -2.81 -1.44
N GLU A 290 -7.74 -3.01 -1.66
CA GLU A 290 -8.35 -4.35 -1.75
C GLU A 290 -7.70 -5.18 -2.86
N LEU A 291 -7.54 -4.60 -4.05
CA LEU A 291 -6.87 -5.25 -5.19
C LEU A 291 -5.38 -5.54 -4.90
N ALA A 292 -4.70 -4.69 -4.14
CA ALA A 292 -3.32 -4.94 -3.74
C ALA A 292 -3.22 -6.12 -2.77
N MET A 293 -4.17 -6.25 -1.82
CA MET A 293 -4.24 -7.41 -0.93
C MET A 293 -4.57 -8.70 -1.70
N LEU A 294 -5.52 -8.66 -2.63
CA LEU A 294 -5.86 -9.80 -3.48
C LEU A 294 -4.68 -10.26 -4.34
N ALA A 295 -3.85 -9.33 -4.84
CA ALA A 295 -2.63 -9.65 -5.59
C ALA A 295 -1.60 -10.45 -4.76
N ASP A 296 -1.60 -10.30 -3.45
CA ASP A 296 -0.72 -11.07 -2.56
C ASP A 296 -1.34 -12.40 -2.10
N ILE A 297 -2.67 -12.51 -2.11
CA ILE A 297 -3.41 -13.72 -1.76
C ILE A 297 -3.46 -14.66 -2.98
N GLU A 298 -3.99 -14.20 -4.09
CA GLU A 298 -4.20 -14.97 -5.34
C GLU A 298 -3.01 -14.73 -6.30
N LYS A 299 -1.92 -15.43 -6.03
CA LYS A 299 -0.62 -15.21 -6.69
C LYS A 299 -0.63 -15.52 -8.19
N GLU A 300 -1.51 -16.40 -8.62
CA GLU A 300 -1.71 -16.81 -10.02
C GLU A 300 -2.12 -15.61 -10.89
N PHE A 301 -2.96 -14.74 -10.36
CA PHE A 301 -3.48 -13.55 -11.02
C PHE A 301 -2.90 -12.24 -10.48
N LYS A 302 -1.74 -12.30 -9.83
CA LYS A 302 -1.06 -11.14 -9.22
C LYS A 302 -0.91 -9.97 -10.17
N ASN A 303 -0.55 -10.25 -11.43
CA ASN A 303 -0.32 -9.19 -12.43
C ASN A 303 -1.63 -8.47 -12.80
N ASP A 304 -2.73 -9.20 -12.92
CA ASP A 304 -4.03 -8.61 -13.24
C ASP A 304 -4.52 -7.71 -12.10
N TYR A 305 -4.50 -8.19 -10.86
CA TYR A 305 -4.87 -7.39 -9.69
C TYR A 305 -3.96 -6.17 -9.49
N SER A 306 -2.64 -6.33 -9.69
CA SER A 306 -1.69 -5.22 -9.60
C SER A 306 -1.94 -4.17 -10.68
N ARG A 307 -2.30 -4.58 -11.91
CA ARG A 307 -2.67 -3.68 -13.01
C ARG A 307 -3.92 -2.87 -12.66
N LEU A 308 -4.98 -3.53 -12.16
CA LEU A 308 -6.22 -2.88 -11.75
C LEU A 308 -6.02 -1.93 -10.56
N SER A 309 -5.22 -2.34 -9.56
CA SER A 309 -4.84 -1.46 -8.44
C SER A 309 -4.13 -0.19 -8.93
N ASN A 310 -3.19 -0.33 -9.88
CA ASN A 310 -2.52 0.82 -10.47
C ASN A 310 -3.48 1.69 -11.30
N GLN A 311 -4.45 1.11 -12.00
CA GLN A 311 -5.47 1.85 -12.73
C GLN A 311 -6.30 2.74 -11.79
N CYS A 312 -6.75 2.22 -10.65
CA CYS A 312 -7.45 3.01 -9.63
C CYS A 312 -6.55 4.14 -9.09
N LYS A 313 -5.26 3.87 -8.85
CA LYS A 313 -4.29 4.87 -8.39
C LYS A 313 -4.07 5.98 -9.43
N ASP A 314 -3.92 5.62 -10.69
CA ASP A 314 -3.73 6.57 -11.79
C ASP A 314 -5.00 7.41 -12.04
N TYR A 315 -6.20 6.82 -11.84
CA TYR A 315 -7.47 7.55 -11.89
C TYR A 315 -7.53 8.68 -10.85
N VAL A 316 -7.20 8.39 -9.58
CA VAL A 316 -7.21 9.41 -8.52
C VAL A 316 -6.17 10.51 -8.77
N VAL A 317 -5.00 10.16 -9.33
CA VAL A 317 -3.99 11.15 -9.74
C VAL A 317 -4.52 12.02 -10.88
N GLY A 318 -5.19 11.42 -11.88
CA GLY A 318 -5.79 12.16 -12.99
C GLY A 318 -6.87 13.16 -12.54
N LEU A 319 -7.60 12.87 -11.47
CA LEU A 319 -8.56 13.84 -10.90
C LEU A 319 -7.84 15.06 -10.32
N LEU A 320 -6.67 14.90 -9.68
CA LEU A 320 -5.86 16.03 -9.21
C LEU A 320 -5.31 16.88 -10.35
N ASP A 321 -5.00 16.29 -11.50
CA ASP A 321 -4.56 17.02 -12.69
C ASP A 321 -5.66 17.92 -13.26
N LEU A 322 -6.93 17.55 -13.08
CA LEU A 322 -8.09 18.31 -13.55
C LEU A 322 -8.45 19.48 -12.64
N CYS A 323 -7.97 19.52 -11.39
CA CYS A 323 -8.27 20.60 -10.46
C CYS A 323 -7.71 21.94 -10.93
N ARG A 324 -8.53 22.98 -10.85
CA ARG A 324 -8.19 24.35 -11.27
C ARG A 324 -8.08 25.34 -10.12
N SER A 325 -8.67 25.01 -8.97
CA SER A 325 -8.69 25.87 -7.78
C SER A 325 -8.13 25.17 -6.56
N THR A 326 -7.68 25.93 -5.58
CA THR A 326 -7.23 25.41 -4.28
C THR A 326 -8.38 24.71 -3.53
N GLU A 327 -9.59 25.23 -3.67
CA GLU A 327 -10.80 24.68 -3.03
C GLU A 327 -11.13 23.28 -3.54
N GLU A 328 -11.00 23.06 -4.86
CA GLU A 328 -11.17 21.72 -5.46
C GLU A 328 -10.12 20.73 -4.95
N VAL A 329 -8.87 21.18 -4.84
CA VAL A 329 -7.80 20.33 -4.28
C VAL A 329 -8.08 20.01 -2.82
N GLU A 330 -8.52 20.98 -2.01
CA GLU A 330 -8.90 20.78 -0.61
C GLU A 330 -10.08 19.80 -0.49
N ALA A 331 -11.08 19.91 -1.33
CA ALA A 331 -12.22 18.99 -1.36
C ALA A 331 -11.78 17.54 -1.66
N ILE A 332 -10.87 17.35 -2.64
CA ILE A 332 -10.32 16.02 -2.94
C ILE A 332 -9.49 15.47 -1.77
N LEU A 333 -8.71 16.31 -1.09
CA LEU A 333 -7.83 15.86 0.00
C LEU A 333 -8.57 15.62 1.34
N ASN A 334 -9.61 16.40 1.61
CA ASN A 334 -10.36 16.31 2.86
C ASN A 334 -11.48 15.27 2.81
N GLY A 335 -12.22 15.21 1.71
CA GLY A 335 -13.50 14.52 1.63
C GLY A 335 -14.64 15.31 2.25
N GLU A 336 -15.86 14.94 1.97
CA GLU A 336 -17.02 15.42 2.72
C GLU A 336 -17.04 14.75 4.08
N THR A 337 -16.98 15.56 5.12
CA THR A 337 -17.11 15.09 6.50
C THR A 337 -18.58 15.24 6.92
N ASP A 338 -19.42 14.31 6.49
CA ASP A 338 -20.81 14.19 6.99
C ASP A 338 -20.89 13.52 8.37
N SER A 339 -19.77 13.23 9.01
CA SER A 339 -19.78 12.68 10.36
C SER A 339 -19.78 13.80 11.40
N ASP A 340 -20.89 13.98 12.05
CA ASP A 340 -21.11 14.80 13.26
C ASP A 340 -20.19 14.47 14.46
N ASP A 341 -19.32 13.47 14.33
CA ASP A 341 -18.48 12.92 15.40
C ASP A 341 -17.05 13.48 15.46
N SER A 342 -16.65 14.40 14.59
CA SER A 342 -15.30 14.95 14.69
C SER A 342 -15.26 16.16 15.63
N TYR A 343 -14.81 15.94 16.87
CA TYR A 343 -14.25 16.97 17.77
C TYR A 343 -12.99 17.65 17.19
N GLU A 344 -12.87 17.73 15.87
CA GLU A 344 -11.79 18.46 15.22
C GLU A 344 -12.08 19.96 15.29
N MET A 345 -11.08 20.71 15.72
CA MET A 345 -11.19 22.17 15.86
C MET A 345 -11.70 22.80 14.56
N PRO A 346 -12.74 23.62 14.59
CA PRO A 346 -13.26 24.28 13.41
C PRO A 346 -12.15 25.12 12.76
N GLY A 347 -11.83 24.80 11.50
CA GLY A 347 -10.89 25.55 10.67
C GLY A 347 -9.59 24.86 10.28
N ARG A 348 -9.38 23.58 10.60
CA ARG A 348 -8.26 22.79 10.04
C ARG A 348 -8.77 21.74 9.07
N PRO A 349 -8.16 21.64 7.86
CA PRO A 349 -8.48 20.56 6.95
C PRO A 349 -8.09 19.22 7.57
N SER A 350 -9.01 18.26 7.57
CA SER A 350 -8.80 16.94 8.18
C SER A 350 -7.79 16.10 7.39
N LEU A 351 -7.63 16.36 6.08
CA LEU A 351 -6.77 15.62 5.13
C LEU A 351 -6.97 14.10 5.19
N THR A 352 -8.20 13.67 5.41
CA THR A 352 -8.54 12.26 5.68
C THR A 352 -8.16 11.37 4.51
N ARG A 353 -8.48 11.79 3.27
CA ARG A 353 -8.14 11.04 2.06
C ARG A 353 -6.63 11.01 1.80
N LEU A 354 -5.91 12.09 2.13
CA LEU A 354 -4.46 12.10 2.04
C LEU A 354 -3.83 11.13 3.05
N LYS A 355 -4.33 11.06 4.28
CA LYS A 355 -3.89 10.07 5.27
C LYS A 355 -4.10 8.63 4.77
N LEU A 356 -5.27 8.35 4.16
CA LEU A 356 -5.55 7.07 3.52
C LEU A 356 -4.62 6.78 2.34
N ALA A 357 -4.36 7.77 1.49
CA ALA A 357 -3.44 7.63 0.36
C ALA A 357 -2.00 7.30 0.82
N ILE A 358 -1.56 7.87 1.93
CA ILE A 358 -0.27 7.53 2.56
C ILE A 358 -0.30 6.11 3.11
N LYS A 359 -1.37 5.72 3.83
CA LYS A 359 -1.55 4.37 4.38
C LYS A 359 -1.54 3.29 3.29
N TYR A 360 -2.14 3.57 2.14
CA TYR A 360 -2.21 2.66 0.98
C TYR A 360 -1.05 2.82 -0.01
N GLU A 361 0.00 3.56 0.34
CA GLU A 361 1.22 3.78 -0.44
C GLU A 361 1.01 4.38 -1.84
N LEU A 362 0.04 5.29 -2.02
CA LEU A 362 -0.20 6.00 -3.28
C LEU A 362 0.85 7.11 -3.51
N LYS A 363 2.05 6.71 -3.85
CA LYS A 363 3.22 7.62 -3.97
C LYS A 363 3.02 8.72 -5.01
N LYS A 364 2.41 8.40 -6.16
CA LYS A 364 2.13 9.39 -7.23
C LYS A 364 1.16 10.46 -6.77
N PHE A 365 0.11 10.08 -6.04
CA PHE A 365 -0.89 11.00 -5.50
C PHE A 365 -0.27 11.98 -4.50
N VAL A 366 0.49 11.45 -3.53
CA VAL A 366 1.16 12.29 -2.53
C VAL A 366 2.22 13.20 -3.16
N ALA A 367 2.96 12.71 -4.16
CA ALA A 367 3.98 13.48 -4.88
C ALA A 367 3.41 14.49 -5.89
N HIS A 368 2.09 14.51 -6.11
CA HIS A 368 1.46 15.40 -7.08
C HIS A 368 1.70 16.87 -6.73
N PRO A 369 2.01 17.76 -7.70
CA PRO A 369 2.33 19.17 -7.43
C PRO A 369 1.24 19.90 -6.63
N ASN A 370 -0.03 19.70 -6.98
CA ASN A 370 -1.16 20.33 -6.29
C ASN A 370 -1.24 19.90 -4.82
N CYS A 371 -1.06 18.60 -4.56
CA CYS A 371 -1.03 18.03 -3.21
C CYS A 371 0.18 18.60 -2.42
N GLN A 372 1.36 18.65 -3.03
CA GLN A 372 2.57 19.17 -2.41
C GLN A 372 2.45 20.68 -2.13
N GLN A 373 1.82 21.44 -3.01
CA GLN A 373 1.60 22.87 -2.79
C GLN A 373 0.69 23.10 -1.58
N GLN A 374 -0.38 22.31 -1.44
CA GLN A 374 -1.29 22.39 -0.32
C GLN A 374 -0.62 21.96 0.99
N LEU A 375 0.15 20.86 0.97
CA LEU A 375 0.95 20.43 2.11
C LEU A 375 1.96 21.50 2.55
N LEU A 376 2.63 22.17 1.60
CA LEU A 376 3.55 23.26 1.93
C LEU A 376 2.83 24.49 2.51
N SER A 377 1.61 24.76 2.08
CA SER A 377 0.78 25.82 2.67
C SER A 377 0.49 25.55 4.14
N ILE A 378 0.09 24.32 4.45
CA ILE A 378 -0.19 23.87 5.82
C ILE A 378 1.10 23.78 6.65
N TRP A 379 2.21 23.31 6.05
CA TRP A 379 3.51 23.19 6.71
C TRP A 379 4.02 24.51 7.28
N TYR A 380 3.89 25.60 6.47
CA TYR A 380 4.28 26.95 6.85
C TYR A 380 3.11 27.80 7.37
N GLU A 381 2.05 27.18 7.87
CA GLU A 381 0.94 27.89 8.49
C GLU A 381 1.44 28.88 9.54
N ASN A 382 0.91 30.12 9.54
CA ASN A 382 1.36 31.24 10.38
C ASN A 382 2.80 31.75 10.16
N LEU A 383 3.52 31.22 9.14
CA LEU A 383 4.89 31.63 8.78
C LEU A 383 5.05 31.97 7.29
N PRO A 384 4.16 32.78 6.67
CA PRO A 384 4.19 33.01 5.23
C PRO A 384 5.49 33.64 4.73
N GLY A 385 6.15 34.48 5.54
CA GLY A 385 7.41 35.11 5.22
C GLY A 385 8.60 34.14 5.15
N LEU A 386 8.55 33.03 5.91
CA LEU A 386 9.66 32.07 5.93
C LEU A 386 9.69 31.15 4.70
N ARG A 387 8.53 30.90 4.08
CA ARG A 387 8.43 30.06 2.87
C ARG A 387 9.28 30.57 1.74
N GLN A 388 9.32 31.89 1.55
CA GLN A 388 10.03 32.56 0.43
C GLN A 388 11.51 32.84 0.72
N GLN A 389 11.99 32.62 1.95
CA GLN A 389 13.37 32.89 2.33
C GLN A 389 14.34 31.84 1.81
N THR A 390 15.62 32.27 1.70
CA THR A 390 16.72 31.41 1.28
C THR A 390 16.99 30.31 2.31
N THR A 391 17.60 29.22 1.87
CA THR A 391 17.97 28.08 2.74
C THR A 391 18.84 28.52 3.92
N ALA A 392 19.74 29.49 3.72
CA ALA A 392 20.59 30.02 4.79
C ALA A 392 19.79 30.70 5.90
N VAL A 393 18.76 31.49 5.56
CA VAL A 393 17.88 32.13 6.54
C VAL A 393 17.06 31.08 7.29
N LYS A 394 16.53 30.07 6.59
CA LYS A 394 15.82 28.95 7.22
C LYS A 394 16.71 28.22 8.22
N LEU A 395 17.97 27.94 7.88
CA LEU A 395 18.94 27.31 8.77
C LEU A 395 19.23 28.19 10.00
N LEU A 396 19.37 29.50 9.82
CA LEU A 396 19.57 30.43 10.91
C LEU A 396 18.37 30.46 11.87
N VAL A 397 17.15 30.42 11.37
CA VAL A 397 15.93 30.31 12.18
C VAL A 397 15.92 28.99 12.97
N VAL A 398 16.27 27.87 12.33
CA VAL A 398 16.37 26.57 13.02
C VAL A 398 17.39 26.65 14.17
N LEU A 399 18.56 27.23 13.94
CA LEU A 399 19.59 27.40 14.95
C LEU A 399 19.13 28.31 16.10
N ALA A 400 18.47 29.42 15.78
CA ALA A 400 17.92 30.33 16.78
C ALA A 400 16.85 29.65 17.64
N VAL A 401 15.98 28.85 17.04
CA VAL A 401 14.98 28.04 17.75
C VAL A 401 15.67 27.00 18.63
N ALA A 402 16.70 26.32 18.16
CA ALA A 402 17.44 25.31 18.92
C ALA A 402 18.05 25.90 20.19
N ILE A 403 18.69 27.09 20.08
CA ILE A 403 19.29 27.79 21.21
C ILE A 403 18.22 28.36 22.17
N GLY A 404 17.14 28.90 21.61
CA GLY A 404 16.06 29.53 22.36
C GLY A 404 15.01 28.53 22.89
N LEU A 405 15.14 27.23 22.61
CA LEU A 405 14.13 26.22 22.90
C LEU A 405 13.63 26.24 24.37
N PRO A 406 14.50 26.30 25.40
CA PRO A 406 14.04 26.33 26.79
C PRO A 406 13.13 27.54 27.09
N GLY A 407 13.54 28.73 26.61
CA GLY A 407 12.77 29.96 26.77
C GLY A 407 11.46 29.95 26.01
N LEU A 408 11.47 29.43 24.77
CA LEU A 408 10.26 29.28 23.95
C LEU A 408 9.28 28.28 24.56
N ALA A 409 9.77 27.19 25.17
CA ALA A 409 8.94 26.21 25.86
C ALA A 409 8.22 26.82 27.05
N VAL A 410 8.92 27.60 27.90
CA VAL A 410 8.33 28.32 29.02
C VAL A 410 7.33 29.36 28.53
N ALA A 411 7.68 30.14 27.52
CA ALA A 411 6.78 31.15 26.93
C ALA A 411 5.50 30.50 26.35
N TYR A 412 5.63 29.36 25.71
CA TYR A 412 4.47 28.61 25.21
C TYR A 412 3.60 28.07 26.35
N TRP A 413 4.21 27.59 27.42
CA TRP A 413 3.46 27.07 28.59
C TRP A 413 2.69 28.16 29.30
N VAL A 414 3.30 29.36 29.48
CA VAL A 414 2.67 30.49 30.18
C VAL A 414 1.62 31.20 29.32
N THR A 415 1.90 31.37 28.00
CA THR A 415 1.03 32.17 27.12
C THR A 415 0.72 31.42 25.80
N PRO A 416 -0.10 30.34 25.84
CA PRO A 416 -0.38 29.51 24.66
C PRO A 416 -1.19 30.23 23.58
N CYS A 417 -1.94 31.30 23.91
CA CYS A 417 -2.78 32.07 22.99
C CYS A 417 -2.05 33.26 22.35
N SER A 418 -0.81 33.54 22.74
CA SER A 418 0.00 34.62 22.18
C SER A 418 0.41 34.37 20.73
N ARG A 419 0.98 35.42 20.07
CA ARG A 419 1.55 35.26 18.70
C ARG A 419 2.62 34.19 18.67
N VAL A 420 3.47 34.07 19.70
CA VAL A 420 4.49 33.05 19.85
C VAL A 420 3.83 31.67 19.93
N GLY A 421 2.76 31.52 20.71
CA GLY A 421 2.02 30.28 20.83
C GLY A 421 1.40 29.82 19.50
N LYS A 422 0.87 30.76 18.69
CA LYS A 422 0.34 30.44 17.35
C LYS A 422 1.46 29.96 16.39
N VAL A 423 2.63 30.63 16.42
CA VAL A 423 3.79 30.22 15.62
C VAL A 423 4.29 28.83 16.04
N MET A 424 4.41 28.56 17.35
CA MET A 424 4.86 27.26 17.86
C MET A 424 3.90 26.11 17.56
N ARG A 425 2.62 26.41 17.27
CA ARG A 425 1.64 25.38 16.85
C ARG A 425 1.80 24.97 15.39
N SER A 426 2.50 25.76 14.55
CA SER A 426 2.70 25.39 13.15
C SER A 426 3.45 24.06 13.04
N PRO A 427 3.13 23.22 12.03
CA PRO A 427 3.80 21.92 11.85
C PRO A 427 5.31 22.05 11.70
N PHE A 428 5.78 23.04 10.94
CA PHE A 428 7.20 23.34 10.78
C PHE A 428 7.91 23.57 12.12
N MET A 429 7.33 24.44 12.98
CA MET A 429 7.95 24.76 14.28
C MET A 429 7.92 23.58 15.24
N LYS A 430 6.87 22.77 15.22
CA LYS A 430 6.83 21.52 15.99
C LYS A 430 7.94 20.55 15.57
N PHE A 431 8.12 20.38 14.26
CA PHE A 431 9.19 19.53 13.73
C PHE A 431 10.58 20.05 14.12
N VAL A 432 10.83 21.35 13.94
CA VAL A 432 12.10 21.97 14.31
C VAL A 432 12.37 21.84 15.82
N ALA A 433 11.37 22.09 16.65
CA ALA A 433 11.48 21.96 18.10
C ALA A 433 11.81 20.50 18.51
N HIS A 434 11.12 19.52 17.90
CA HIS A 434 11.38 18.11 18.16
C HIS A 434 12.79 17.70 17.72
N ALA A 435 13.19 18.04 16.49
CA ALA A 435 14.52 17.72 15.99
C ALA A 435 15.64 18.40 16.80
N SER A 436 15.46 19.68 17.17
CA SER A 436 16.41 20.41 18.02
C SER A 436 16.51 19.80 19.40
N SER A 437 15.39 19.49 20.04
CA SER A 437 15.33 18.81 21.32
C SER A 437 16.11 17.51 21.31
N PHE A 438 15.87 16.68 20.29
CA PHE A 438 16.57 15.40 20.15
C PHE A 438 18.09 15.58 19.91
N THR A 439 18.47 16.59 19.10
CA THR A 439 19.89 16.92 18.86
C THR A 439 20.58 17.36 20.16
N ILE A 440 19.92 18.15 21.00
CA ILE A 440 20.41 18.55 22.31
C ILE A 440 20.63 17.31 23.22
N PHE A 441 19.65 16.39 23.20
CA PHE A 441 19.76 15.14 23.95
C PHE A 441 20.99 14.32 23.52
N LEU A 442 21.25 14.18 22.23
CA LEU A 442 22.44 13.48 21.72
C LEU A 442 23.73 14.23 22.12
N GLY A 443 23.70 15.57 22.11
CA GLY A 443 24.81 16.39 22.62
C GLY A 443 25.11 16.11 24.09
N LEU A 444 24.06 15.99 24.92
CA LEU A 444 24.24 15.63 26.35
C LEU A 444 24.84 14.22 26.53
N LEU A 445 24.44 13.25 25.66
CA LEU A 445 25.03 11.91 25.69
C LEU A 445 26.55 11.96 25.37
N ILE A 446 26.96 12.76 24.38
CA ILE A 446 28.36 12.94 23.99
C ILE A 446 29.16 13.61 25.14
N LEU A 447 28.61 14.68 25.72
CA LEU A 447 29.25 15.38 26.85
C LEU A 447 29.37 14.46 28.05
N ASN A 448 28.34 13.68 28.37
CA ASN A 448 28.43 12.70 29.47
C ASN A 448 29.49 11.61 29.22
N ALA A 449 29.63 11.17 27.95
CA ALA A 449 30.69 10.24 27.58
C ALA A 449 32.11 10.86 27.78
N ALA A 450 32.27 12.13 27.34
CA ALA A 450 33.52 12.85 27.49
C ALA A 450 33.90 13.06 28.97
N ASP A 451 32.92 13.39 29.83
CA ASP A 451 33.15 13.57 31.27
C ASP A 451 33.56 12.25 31.95
N ARG A 452 32.98 11.13 31.56
CA ARG A 452 33.40 9.80 32.04
C ARG A 452 34.81 9.45 31.64
N PHE A 453 35.28 9.84 30.45
CA PHE A 453 36.66 9.65 30.04
C PHE A 453 37.63 10.52 30.85
N ALA A 454 37.28 11.76 31.13
CA ALA A 454 38.07 12.64 31.96
C ALA A 454 38.22 12.10 33.39
N GLY A 455 37.17 11.52 33.98
CA GLY A 455 37.22 10.88 35.30
C GLY A 455 38.06 9.62 35.36
N THR A 456 38.26 8.88 34.29
CA THR A 456 39.11 7.68 34.24
C THR A 456 40.59 7.99 34.15
N THR A 457 40.97 9.15 33.64
CA THR A 457 42.37 9.61 33.58
C THR A 457 42.92 10.04 34.94
N LEU A 458 42.06 10.26 35.92
CA LEU A 458 42.43 10.65 37.30
C LEU A 458 42.51 9.47 38.28
N LEU A 459 42.75 8.25 37.80
CA LEU A 459 43.14 7.14 38.69
C LEU A 459 44.46 7.56 39.37
N PRO A 460 44.47 7.78 40.70
CA PRO A 460 45.73 8.12 41.38
C PRO A 460 46.70 6.97 41.17
N ASN A 461 47.89 7.29 40.70
CA ASN A 461 48.99 6.36 40.52
C ASN A 461 49.19 5.56 41.81
N MET A 462 48.77 4.31 41.83
CA MET A 462 48.93 3.39 42.98
C MET A 462 50.37 2.96 43.24
N THR A 463 51.34 3.52 42.52
CA THR A 463 52.73 3.08 42.55
C THR A 463 53.60 3.76 43.59
N HIS A 464 53.11 4.69 44.41
CA HIS A 464 53.96 5.47 45.28
C HIS A 464 53.64 5.43 46.76
N HIS A 465 53.21 4.35 47.36
CA HIS A 465 53.32 4.16 48.82
C HIS A 465 53.39 2.67 49.22
N GLN A 466 54.33 1.94 48.64
CA GLN A 466 54.94 0.80 49.37
C GLN A 466 56.23 1.24 50.03
N GLN A 467 56.12 1.83 51.20
CA GLN A 467 57.23 1.82 52.12
C GLN A 467 57.23 0.48 52.90
N PRO A 468 58.28 -0.34 52.79
CA PRO A 468 58.39 -1.57 53.53
C PRO A 468 58.73 -1.24 54.96
N GLY A 469 57.86 -1.44 55.92
CA GLY A 469 58.23 -1.35 57.33
C GLY A 469 57.18 -0.98 58.38
N SER A 470 55.90 -0.97 58.15
CA SER A 470 54.91 -0.81 59.23
C SER A 470 53.84 -1.91 59.23
N PRO A 471 53.79 -2.70 60.35
CA PRO A 471 52.79 -3.77 60.47
C PRO A 471 51.47 -3.26 61.04
N GLN A 472 50.88 -2.23 60.47
CA GLN A 472 49.54 -1.84 60.79
C GLN A 472 48.88 -1.45 59.50
N LEU A 473 48.19 -2.43 58.94
CA LEU A 473 47.18 -2.19 57.88
C LEU A 473 46.11 -1.34 58.52
N LYS A 474 46.32 -0.02 58.65
CA LYS A 474 45.18 0.91 58.78
C LYS A 474 44.39 0.81 57.49
N LEU A 475 43.31 0.07 57.57
CA LEU A 475 42.30 0.03 56.53
C LEU A 475 41.81 1.47 56.33
N ASP A 476 42.40 2.17 55.37
CA ASP A 476 42.00 3.52 55.04
C ASP A 476 40.54 3.45 54.57
N PRO A 477 39.59 4.07 55.28
CA PRO A 477 38.22 4.10 54.86
C PRO A 477 38.07 4.69 53.43
N LEU A 478 39.05 5.45 52.96
CA LEU A 478 39.18 5.95 51.61
C LEU A 478 39.33 4.84 50.53
N LEU A 479 39.91 3.66 50.90
CA LEU A 479 40.03 2.54 49.95
C LEU A 479 38.70 1.88 49.61
N LEU A 480 37.73 1.89 50.54
CA LEU A 480 36.36 1.46 50.25
C LEU A 480 35.62 2.43 49.35
N HIS A 481 35.96 3.72 49.39
CA HIS A 481 35.34 4.74 48.53
C HIS A 481 35.68 4.59 47.05
N ARG A 482 36.63 3.76 46.67
CA ARG A 482 37.03 3.59 45.26
C ARG A 482 36.09 2.74 44.41
N LYS A 483 35.30 1.89 45.03
CA LYS A 483 34.24 1.18 44.31
C LYS A 483 32.96 1.97 44.27
N THR A 484 32.78 2.90 45.15
CA THR A 484 31.61 3.74 45.07
C THR A 484 31.64 4.43 43.75
N THR A 485 30.80 3.99 42.93
CA THR A 485 30.08 4.68 41.95
C THR A 485 30.29 6.17 42.11
N THR A 486 30.86 6.75 41.08
CA THR A 486 30.78 8.20 40.92
C THR A 486 29.35 8.63 41.22
N PRO A 487 29.13 9.62 42.10
CA PRO A 487 27.78 10.13 42.37
C PRO A 487 27.17 10.58 41.07
N PHE A 488 25.82 10.60 41.02
CA PHE A 488 25.12 11.09 39.81
C PHE A 488 25.62 12.49 39.49
N THR A 489 26.20 12.65 38.29
CA THR A 489 26.58 13.98 37.78
C THR A 489 25.31 14.74 37.39
N TRP A 490 25.37 16.05 37.42
CA TRP A 490 24.26 16.90 36.96
C TRP A 490 23.83 16.57 35.50
N MET A 491 24.77 16.16 34.65
CA MET A 491 24.50 15.71 33.29
C MET A 491 23.67 14.42 33.26
N GLU A 492 23.97 13.46 34.11
CA GLU A 492 23.17 12.24 34.23
C GLU A 492 21.74 12.53 34.71
N ILE A 493 21.59 13.47 35.65
CA ILE A 493 20.25 13.89 36.11
C ILE A 493 19.46 14.54 34.95
N LEU A 494 20.12 15.37 34.14
CA LEU A 494 19.48 15.95 32.95
C LEU A 494 19.08 14.87 31.94
N ILE A 495 19.94 13.88 31.68
CA ILE A 495 19.63 12.77 30.77
C ILE A 495 18.43 11.96 31.30
N ILE A 496 18.39 11.65 32.60
CA ILE A 496 17.29 10.94 33.24
C ILE A 496 15.98 11.75 33.09
N SER A 497 16.01 13.04 33.35
CA SER A 497 14.83 13.90 33.23
C SER A 497 14.34 13.97 31.76
N TRP A 498 15.25 13.99 30.80
CA TRP A 498 14.94 13.97 29.37
C TRP A 498 14.30 12.64 28.94
N VAL A 499 14.88 11.52 29.38
CA VAL A 499 14.32 10.18 29.11
C VAL A 499 12.93 10.05 29.72
N MET A 500 12.69 10.56 30.93
CA MET A 500 11.36 10.56 31.53
C MET A 500 10.37 11.40 30.72
N GLY A 501 10.81 12.54 30.17
CA GLY A 501 9.99 13.35 29.25
C GLY A 501 9.64 12.60 27.95
N MET A 502 10.61 11.85 27.39
CA MET A 502 10.35 11.01 26.20
C MET A 502 9.37 9.87 26.53
N ILE A 503 9.53 9.19 27.66
CA ILE A 503 8.58 8.15 28.11
C ILE A 503 7.18 8.72 28.22
N TRP A 504 7.03 9.92 28.79
CA TRP A 504 5.72 10.58 28.87
C TRP A 504 5.12 10.86 27.48
N ALA A 505 5.93 11.28 26.52
CA ALA A 505 5.50 11.53 25.16
C ALA A 505 5.01 10.24 24.48
N GLU A 506 5.77 9.14 24.61
CA GLU A 506 5.39 7.83 24.06
C GLU A 506 4.11 7.27 24.71
N VAL A 507 3.98 7.37 26.04
CA VAL A 507 2.74 6.95 26.73
C VAL A 507 1.53 7.72 26.21
N LYS A 508 1.67 9.01 25.96
CA LYS A 508 0.60 9.83 25.39
C LYS A 508 0.26 9.39 23.95
N GLU A 509 1.26 9.02 23.17
CA GLU A 509 1.08 8.54 21.81
C GLU A 509 0.36 7.19 21.77
N ILE A 510 0.79 6.23 22.60
CA ILE A 510 0.13 4.93 22.79
C ILE A 510 -1.33 5.12 23.20
N TRP A 511 -1.60 6.10 24.09
CA TRP A 511 -2.97 6.39 24.52
C TRP A 511 -3.84 6.96 23.41
N SER A 512 -3.27 7.77 22.51
CA SER A 512 -4.02 8.43 21.43
C SER A 512 -4.27 7.54 20.22
N GLN A 513 -3.34 6.65 19.87
CA GLN A 513 -3.42 5.78 18.68
C GLN A 513 -3.95 4.38 19.01
N GLY A 514 -3.80 3.95 20.26
CA GLY A 514 -4.04 2.58 20.68
C GLY A 514 -2.81 1.67 20.53
N PRO A 515 -2.68 0.65 21.41
CA PRO A 515 -1.49 -0.20 21.47
C PRO A 515 -1.29 -1.05 20.20
N GLY A 516 -2.39 -1.40 19.51
CA GLY A 516 -2.33 -2.22 18.30
C GLY A 516 -1.70 -1.48 17.12
N GLU A 517 -2.16 -0.26 16.84
CA GLU A 517 -1.60 0.56 15.74
C GLU A 517 -0.19 1.04 16.06
N TYR A 518 0.10 1.38 17.31
CA TYR A 518 1.43 1.81 17.74
C TYR A 518 2.51 0.75 17.49
N LEU A 519 2.24 -0.53 17.78
CA LEU A 519 3.21 -1.63 17.62
C LEU A 519 3.45 -2.05 16.15
N VAL A 520 2.56 -1.68 15.23
CA VAL A 520 2.73 -1.98 13.80
C VAL A 520 3.88 -1.15 13.19
N GLU A 521 4.16 0.03 13.74
CA GLU A 521 5.22 0.90 13.23
C GLU A 521 6.59 0.50 13.76
N PRO A 522 7.56 0.12 12.88
CA PRO A 522 8.88 -0.37 13.32
C PRO A 522 9.69 0.65 14.14
N TRP A 523 9.48 1.95 13.90
CA TRP A 523 10.18 3.02 14.60
C TRP A 523 9.74 3.13 16.07
N ASN A 524 8.45 2.94 16.34
CA ASN A 524 7.92 2.95 17.70
C ASN A 524 8.47 1.80 18.53
N PHE A 525 8.70 0.63 17.91
CA PHE A 525 9.37 -0.48 18.58
C PHE A 525 10.81 -0.15 18.96
N LEU A 526 11.55 0.57 18.11
CA LEU A 526 12.91 1.03 18.41
C LEU A 526 12.90 2.02 19.57
N ASP A 527 11.96 2.97 19.58
CA ASP A 527 11.82 3.97 20.63
C ASP A 527 11.46 3.34 21.98
N PHE A 528 10.49 2.46 22.00
CA PHE A 528 10.11 1.70 23.19
C PHE A 528 11.29 0.88 23.73
N GLY A 529 12.02 0.17 22.86
CA GLY A 529 13.19 -0.62 23.22
C GLY A 529 14.30 0.24 23.82
N MET A 530 14.62 1.37 23.20
CA MET A 530 15.62 2.32 23.67
C MET A 530 15.27 2.86 25.07
N LEU A 531 14.03 3.31 25.27
CA LEU A 531 13.57 3.86 26.55
C LEU A 531 13.53 2.81 27.65
N ALA A 532 13.09 1.59 27.35
CA ALA A 532 13.12 0.47 28.29
C ALA A 532 14.53 0.11 28.75
N ILE A 533 15.50 0.12 27.82
CA ILE A 533 16.90 -0.15 28.11
C ILE A 533 17.52 0.98 28.99
N PHE A 534 17.19 2.27 28.71
CA PHE A 534 17.58 3.37 29.56
C PHE A 534 17.02 3.21 30.98
N LEU A 535 15.76 2.91 31.12
CA LEU A 535 15.11 2.72 32.40
C LEU A 535 15.75 1.56 33.20
N ALA A 536 16.00 0.43 32.53
CA ALA A 536 16.69 -0.71 33.12
C ALA A 536 18.12 -0.33 33.57
N SER A 537 18.87 0.42 32.71
CA SER A 537 20.19 0.90 33.04
C SER A 537 20.19 1.80 34.28
N PHE A 538 19.29 2.77 34.37
CA PHE A 538 19.20 3.66 35.53
C PHE A 538 18.74 2.92 36.77
N SER A 539 17.84 1.94 36.67
CA SER A 539 17.42 1.09 37.78
C SER A 539 18.60 0.27 38.34
N CYS A 540 19.39 -0.35 37.47
CA CYS A 540 20.59 -1.09 37.86
C CYS A 540 21.62 -0.18 38.51
N ARG A 541 21.85 1.05 37.98
CA ARG A 541 22.75 2.01 38.54
C ARG A 541 22.33 2.48 39.93
N PHE A 542 21.03 2.77 40.11
CA PHE A 542 20.46 3.12 41.40
C PHE A 542 20.60 2.00 42.41
N SER A 543 20.37 0.75 42.00
CA SER A 543 20.60 -0.43 42.85
C SER A 543 22.08 -0.56 43.27
N ALA A 544 22.99 -0.38 42.32
CA ALA A 544 24.43 -0.41 42.59
C ALA A 544 24.85 0.68 43.61
N MET A 545 24.31 1.92 43.42
CA MET A 545 24.57 3.01 44.36
C MET A 545 24.07 2.70 45.78
N LYS A 546 22.80 2.21 45.87
CA LYS A 546 22.20 1.84 47.16
C LYS A 546 22.97 0.72 47.84
N GLN A 547 23.43 -0.28 47.11
CA GLN A 547 24.29 -1.37 47.69
C GLN A 547 25.63 -0.81 48.18
N ALA A 548 26.25 0.09 47.41
CA ALA A 548 27.50 0.73 47.81
C ALA A 548 27.33 1.60 49.08
N ASP A 549 26.26 2.37 49.18
CA ASP A 549 25.93 3.20 50.34
C ASP A 549 25.68 2.35 51.59
N LEU A 550 24.98 1.22 51.45
CA LEU A 550 24.77 0.27 52.56
C LEU A 550 26.09 -0.34 53.03
N ALA A 551 26.97 -0.75 52.10
CA ALA A 551 28.28 -1.28 52.43
C ALA A 551 29.14 -0.24 53.16
N GLN A 552 29.11 1.02 52.71
CA GLN A 552 29.80 2.13 53.35
C GLN A 552 29.26 2.42 54.77
N ALA A 553 27.96 2.47 54.92
CA ALA A 553 27.31 2.68 56.22
C ALA A 553 27.66 1.57 57.21
N TYR A 554 27.71 0.31 56.75
CA TYR A 554 28.12 -0.84 57.58
C TYR A 554 29.56 -0.69 58.04
N VAL A 555 30.51 -0.37 57.17
CA VAL A 555 31.91 -0.18 57.52
C VAL A 555 32.08 0.99 58.50
N TYR A 556 31.39 2.12 58.27
CA TYR A 556 31.44 3.26 59.18
C TYR A 556 30.94 2.89 60.59
N LYS A 557 29.83 2.11 60.68
CA LYS A 557 29.26 1.68 61.94
C LYS A 557 30.19 0.76 62.76
N HIS A 558 30.92 -0.12 62.05
CA HIS A 558 31.75 -1.17 62.70
C HIS A 558 33.24 -0.90 62.64
N CYS A 559 33.67 0.29 62.22
CA CYS A 559 35.06 0.66 61.98
C CYS A 559 36.03 0.37 63.19
N LYS A 560 35.50 0.40 64.42
CA LYS A 560 36.30 0.16 65.63
C LYS A 560 36.44 -1.31 66.06
N THR A 561 35.57 -2.20 65.51
CA THR A 561 35.47 -3.61 65.95
C THR A 561 35.86 -4.62 64.87
N LEU A 562 36.05 -4.17 63.61
CA LEU A 562 36.34 -5.03 62.46
C LEU A 562 37.79 -5.43 62.40
N ILE A 563 38.10 -6.69 62.73
CA ILE A 563 39.38 -7.33 62.50
C ILE A 563 39.49 -7.95 61.14
N HIS A 564 38.33 -8.45 60.62
CA HIS A 564 38.20 -8.99 59.26
C HIS A 564 36.92 -8.45 58.60
N LEU A 565 36.98 -8.04 57.30
CA LEU A 565 35.82 -7.65 56.53
C LEU A 565 34.99 -8.92 56.16
N PRO A 566 33.66 -8.89 56.34
CA PRO A 566 32.79 -9.92 55.75
C PRO A 566 32.99 -10.07 54.24
N PRO A 567 32.91 -11.28 53.70
CA PRO A 567 33.15 -11.52 52.26
C PRO A 567 32.26 -10.68 51.35
N GLU A 568 31.04 -10.36 51.77
CA GLU A 568 30.12 -9.50 51.05
C GLU A 568 30.61 -8.07 50.88
N ILE A 569 31.30 -7.53 51.91
CA ILE A 569 31.85 -6.18 51.88
C ILE A 569 33.23 -6.17 51.25
N HIS A 570 33.99 -7.24 51.39
CA HIS A 570 35.30 -7.39 50.72
C HIS A 570 35.12 -7.30 49.20
N TYR A 571 34.00 -7.78 48.63
CA TYR A 571 33.70 -7.62 47.23
C TYR A 571 33.75 -6.15 46.75
N PHE A 572 33.35 -5.20 47.60
CA PHE A 572 33.38 -3.76 47.26
C PHE A 572 34.80 -3.15 47.26
N THR A 573 35.80 -3.86 47.72
CA THR A 573 37.21 -3.43 47.66
C THR A 573 37.97 -3.98 46.45
N LEU A 574 37.38 -4.94 45.71
CA LEU A 574 37.98 -5.57 44.55
C LEU A 574 38.15 -4.61 43.37
N ALA A 575 39.25 -4.78 42.61
CA ALA A 575 39.47 -4.06 41.39
C ALA A 575 38.40 -4.49 40.32
N ARG A 576 38.08 -3.60 39.41
CA ARG A 576 37.05 -3.81 38.37
C ARG A 576 37.22 -5.11 37.58
N ILE A 577 38.46 -5.56 37.35
CA ILE A 577 38.75 -6.78 36.59
C ILE A 577 38.23 -8.06 37.27
N HIS A 578 38.03 -8.02 38.60
CA HIS A 578 37.52 -9.14 39.39
C HIS A 578 36.01 -9.05 39.69
N TRP A 579 35.31 -8.07 39.08
CA TRP A 579 33.87 -7.95 39.29
C TRP A 579 33.15 -9.07 38.59
N MET A 580 32.06 -9.54 39.20
CA MET A 580 31.18 -10.52 38.56
C MET A 580 30.47 -9.95 37.37
N PRO A 581 30.23 -10.72 36.31
CA PRO A 581 29.44 -10.27 35.15
C PRO A 581 28.03 -9.79 35.50
N SER A 582 27.45 -10.31 36.58
CA SER A 582 26.13 -9.95 37.12
C SER A 582 26.15 -8.69 38.02
N ASP A 583 27.28 -8.01 38.17
CA ASP A 583 27.36 -6.78 38.96
C ASP A 583 26.42 -5.71 38.39
N PRO A 584 25.50 -5.13 39.22
CA PRO A 584 24.56 -4.13 38.75
C PRO A 584 25.21 -2.92 38.07
N GLN A 585 26.43 -2.56 38.47
CA GLN A 585 27.16 -1.46 37.85
C GLN A 585 27.61 -1.82 36.42
N LEU A 586 28.18 -3.01 36.22
CA LEU A 586 28.58 -3.47 34.87
C LEU A 586 27.40 -3.65 33.95
N VAL A 587 26.30 -4.23 34.45
CA VAL A 587 25.06 -4.39 33.70
C VAL A 587 24.52 -3.02 33.32
N SER A 588 24.46 -2.07 34.24
CA SER A 588 24.00 -0.71 33.95
C SER A 588 24.83 -0.04 32.85
N GLU A 589 26.17 -0.14 32.92
CA GLU A 589 27.05 0.46 31.91
C GLU A 589 26.89 -0.20 30.53
N GLY A 590 26.73 -1.53 30.49
CA GLY A 590 26.48 -2.27 29.27
C GLY A 590 25.14 -1.87 28.65
N LEU A 591 24.05 -1.83 29.42
CA LEU A 591 22.74 -1.39 28.96
C LEU A 591 22.76 0.07 28.49
N TYR A 592 23.46 0.95 29.23
CA TYR A 592 23.61 2.36 28.84
C TYR A 592 24.32 2.49 27.49
N ALA A 593 25.38 1.71 27.25
CA ALA A 593 26.05 1.72 25.95
C ALA A 593 25.13 1.30 24.79
N ILE A 594 24.34 0.25 24.99
CA ILE A 594 23.34 -0.18 23.97
C ILE A 594 22.31 0.91 23.76
N ALA A 595 21.78 1.52 24.84
CA ALA A 595 20.80 2.59 24.72
C ALA A 595 21.34 3.82 23.97
N VAL A 596 22.61 4.17 24.17
CA VAL A 596 23.28 5.25 23.43
C VAL A 596 23.36 4.90 21.94
N VAL A 597 23.75 3.69 21.56
CA VAL A 597 23.80 3.26 20.16
C VAL A 597 22.40 3.37 19.51
N LEU A 598 21.37 2.90 20.21
CA LEU A 598 19.98 3.01 19.72
C LEU A 598 19.52 4.48 19.59
N SER A 599 19.95 5.36 20.52
CA SER A 599 19.66 6.80 20.45
C SER A 599 20.26 7.44 19.19
N PHE A 600 21.49 7.09 18.83
CA PHE A 600 22.09 7.58 17.59
C PHE A 600 21.42 6.99 16.34
N SER A 601 21.00 5.72 16.38
CA SER A 601 20.29 5.11 15.25
C SER A 601 18.91 5.76 15.00
N ARG A 602 18.28 6.35 16.01
CA ARG A 602 17.04 7.13 15.88
C ARG A 602 17.18 8.36 14.97
N ILE A 603 18.38 8.88 14.73
CA ILE A 603 18.61 9.97 13.75
C ILE A 603 18.08 9.56 12.38
N ALA A 604 18.14 8.27 12.06
CA ALA A 604 17.61 7.74 10.81
C ALA A 604 16.12 8.09 10.59
N TYR A 605 15.33 8.29 11.65
CA TYR A 605 13.93 8.75 11.53
C TYR A 605 13.80 10.20 11.04
N ILE A 606 14.77 11.07 11.37
CA ILE A 606 14.75 12.50 11.02
C ILE A 606 15.34 12.73 9.61
N LEU A 607 16.25 11.86 9.15
CA LEU A 607 16.94 11.99 7.86
C LEU A 607 16.02 12.11 6.64
N PRO A 608 14.86 11.41 6.55
CA PRO A 608 13.94 11.54 5.41
C PRO A 608 13.40 12.95 5.17
N ALA A 609 13.44 13.82 6.17
CA ALA A 609 13.04 15.22 6.02
C ALA A 609 13.97 16.03 5.10
N ASN A 610 15.17 15.52 4.84
CA ASN A 610 16.14 16.14 3.93
C ASN A 610 16.02 15.52 2.52
N GLU A 611 15.94 16.37 1.50
CA GLU A 611 15.78 15.95 0.09
C GLU A 611 16.90 15.02 -0.41
N SER A 612 18.13 15.19 0.10
CA SER A 612 19.28 14.38 -0.31
C SER A 612 19.36 13.04 0.41
N PHE A 613 19.04 12.99 1.71
CA PHE A 613 19.15 11.79 2.51
C PHE A 613 17.90 10.90 2.48
N GLY A 614 16.72 11.46 2.19
CA GLY A 614 15.47 10.72 2.12
C GLY A 614 15.51 9.54 1.15
N PRO A 615 15.81 9.78 -0.14
CA PRO A 615 15.91 8.71 -1.14
C PRO A 615 16.97 7.66 -0.79
N LEU A 616 18.12 8.10 -0.24
CA LEU A 616 19.19 7.21 0.19
C LEU A 616 18.74 6.26 1.30
N GLN A 617 18.02 6.78 2.29
CA GLN A 617 17.52 5.97 3.40
C GLN A 617 16.48 4.96 2.95
N ILE A 618 15.54 5.35 2.05
CA ILE A 618 14.55 4.42 1.49
C ILE A 618 15.26 3.30 0.71
N SER A 619 16.28 3.65 -0.07
CA SER A 619 17.11 2.67 -0.80
C SER A 619 17.84 1.73 0.17
N LEU A 620 18.46 2.29 1.21
CA LEU A 620 19.13 1.51 2.25
C LEU A 620 18.17 0.55 2.96
N GLY A 621 16.97 1.02 3.33
CA GLY A 621 15.96 0.19 3.98
C GLY A 621 15.53 -1.01 3.13
N ARG A 622 15.38 -0.82 1.81
CA ARG A 622 15.11 -1.93 0.88
C ARG A 622 16.29 -2.90 0.80
N THR A 623 17.51 -2.37 0.73
CA THR A 623 18.73 -3.17 0.67
C THR A 623 18.93 -3.99 1.95
N VAL A 624 18.69 -3.41 3.12
CA VAL A 624 18.77 -4.11 4.43
C VAL A 624 17.84 -5.32 4.47
N LYS A 625 16.62 -5.20 3.94
CA LYS A 625 15.67 -6.32 3.87
C LYS A 625 16.22 -7.50 3.05
N ASP A 626 16.90 -7.22 1.95
CA ASP A 626 17.51 -8.26 1.12
C ASP A 626 18.80 -8.81 1.71
N ILE A 627 19.60 -7.94 2.34
CA ILE A 627 20.80 -8.36 3.11
C ILE A 627 20.41 -9.30 4.26
N PHE A 628 19.30 -9.02 4.96
CA PHE A 628 18.83 -9.90 6.03
C PHE A 628 18.53 -11.32 5.54
N LYS A 629 17.85 -11.45 4.40
CA LYS A 629 17.59 -12.75 3.78
C LYS A 629 18.88 -13.49 3.42
N PHE A 630 19.85 -12.76 2.85
CA PHE A 630 21.16 -13.31 2.54
C PHE A 630 21.93 -13.72 3.81
N MET A 631 21.87 -12.90 4.87
CA MET A 631 22.54 -13.16 6.13
C MET A 631 22.04 -14.44 6.79
N VAL A 632 20.73 -14.76 6.70
CA VAL A 632 20.17 -16.03 7.20
C VAL A 632 20.81 -17.22 6.49
N ILE A 633 20.94 -17.17 5.16
CA ILE A 633 21.60 -18.23 4.39
C ILE A 633 23.09 -18.32 4.78
N PHE A 634 23.76 -17.18 4.85
CA PHE A 634 25.18 -17.12 5.25
C PHE A 634 25.43 -17.72 6.63
N LEU A 635 24.58 -17.36 7.62
CA LEU A 635 24.70 -17.90 8.98
C LEU A 635 24.43 -19.41 9.02
N LEU A 636 23.50 -19.94 8.24
CA LEU A 636 23.27 -21.38 8.11
C LEU A 636 24.51 -22.11 7.59
N VAL A 637 25.11 -21.59 6.52
CA VAL A 637 26.32 -22.17 5.95
C VAL A 637 27.50 -22.06 6.93
N PHE A 638 27.66 -20.89 7.54
CA PHE A 638 28.70 -20.66 8.56
C PHE A 638 28.56 -21.63 9.74
N LEU A 639 27.33 -21.81 10.25
CA LEU A 639 27.04 -22.74 11.34
C LEU A 639 27.36 -24.19 10.94
N ALA A 640 27.02 -24.59 9.72
CA ALA A 640 27.35 -25.92 9.21
C ALA A 640 28.87 -26.16 9.15
N PHE A 641 29.65 -25.19 8.66
CA PHE A 641 31.10 -25.25 8.65
C PHE A 641 31.69 -25.24 10.07
N MET A 642 31.13 -24.40 10.97
CA MET A 642 31.56 -24.34 12.38
C MET A 642 31.37 -25.71 13.06
N ILE A 643 30.19 -26.36 12.89
CA ILE A 643 29.93 -27.69 13.43
C ILE A 643 30.85 -28.74 12.80
N GLY A 644 31.07 -28.67 11.48
CA GLY A 644 31.99 -29.57 10.78
C GLY A 644 33.42 -29.45 11.28
N MET A 645 33.91 -28.21 11.42
CA MET A 645 35.25 -27.93 11.99
C MET A 645 35.34 -28.38 13.44
N PHE A 646 34.32 -28.09 14.25
CA PHE A 646 34.30 -28.54 15.64
C PHE A 646 34.39 -30.07 15.75
N ASN A 647 33.62 -30.81 14.98
CA ASN A 647 33.68 -32.27 14.97
C ASN A 647 35.05 -32.79 14.47
N LEU A 648 35.67 -32.15 13.49
CA LEU A 648 36.97 -32.52 12.96
C LEU A 648 38.08 -32.28 14.02
N TYR A 649 38.03 -31.15 14.71
CA TYR A 649 39.08 -30.73 15.63
C TYR A 649 38.82 -31.07 17.10
N SER A 650 37.61 -31.54 17.47
CA SER A 650 37.25 -31.87 18.85
C SER A 650 38.19 -32.91 19.48
N TYR A 651 38.63 -33.88 18.68
CA TYR A 651 39.59 -34.91 19.13
C TYR A 651 40.96 -34.31 19.48
N TYR A 652 41.45 -33.33 18.72
CA TYR A 652 42.72 -32.66 18.94
C TYR A 652 42.69 -31.70 20.12
N LEU A 653 41.54 -31.08 20.39
CA LEU A 653 41.33 -30.20 21.55
C LEU A 653 41.38 -30.99 22.88
N GLY A 654 40.83 -32.22 22.90
CA GLY A 654 40.93 -33.10 24.08
C GLY A 654 42.32 -33.67 24.32
N ALA A 655 43.17 -33.78 23.29
CA ALA A 655 44.53 -34.31 23.41
C ALA A 655 45.57 -33.26 23.83
N LYS A 656 45.39 -31.99 23.58
CA LYS A 656 46.18 -30.87 24.04
C LYS A 656 45.26 -29.92 24.79
N GLN A 657 45.47 -29.73 26.09
CA GLN A 657 44.84 -28.69 26.91
C GLN A 657 45.16 -27.27 26.37
N ASN A 658 44.80 -26.96 25.16
CA ASN A 658 44.98 -25.65 24.58
C ASN A 658 43.67 -24.89 24.64
N ASP A 659 43.63 -23.86 25.49
CA ASP A 659 42.55 -22.90 25.68
C ASP A 659 42.18 -22.07 24.45
N ALA A 660 42.62 -22.46 23.26
CA ALA A 660 42.50 -21.68 22.03
C ALA A 660 41.03 -21.51 21.52
N PHE A 661 40.05 -22.25 22.07
CA PHE A 661 38.64 -22.13 21.72
C PHE A 661 37.72 -21.77 22.89
N THR A 662 38.28 -21.45 24.06
CA THR A 662 37.54 -21.04 25.26
C THR A 662 37.56 -19.54 25.51
N THR A 663 38.22 -18.73 24.64
CA THR A 663 38.21 -17.25 24.69
C THR A 663 37.33 -16.64 23.64
#